data_0884eba3b8a80417f13bf5a53215748d
#
_entry.id   0884eba3b8a80417f13bf5a53215748d
#
_cell.length_a   1.000
_cell.length_b   1.000
_cell.length_c   1.000
_cell.angle_alpha   90.00
_cell.angle_beta   90.00
_cell.angle_gamma   90.00
#
_symmetry.space_group_name_H-M   'P 1'
#
loop_
_entity.id
_entity.type
_entity.pdbx_description
1 polymer ?
#
loop_
_entity_poly.entity_id
_entity_poly.type
_entity_poly.pdbx_seq_one_letter_code
_entity_poly.pdbx_strand_id
1 'polypeptide(L)'
;MAEERTFQIQLEGLIQLLAQNLYADPDVFLREMIQNAHDSITRRAELAAERGEPDPPAPRIQVVADPDAQQIRIHDNGSGLTRDEIDGYLSTIGRSGTNELRQRIAAADRTRTVELIGQFGIGLLSAFIVAERVTVVTKAAGHDAARWQSTGGRNYQVEPADRAQVGTTVTLQVSPAHSRYLERGRLESIIRTYADFIGMPVYVNDDGDPTNAVHAPWHRKYPTENDRDLAYRDFWSRKFADEHALHVLAVDESFRWPDAEQPGGEGTGRVRGVLAITDRHVPDVNARGTVDVYVSRMFIGAANREVLPSWARFLQGVIECNELTPNAARDNVMRNGALAAAQKVLGQRIVRELTELSLRQRDRFIDIMRWHSYHVLAMSVQDEHEEFFRAVANLMPLESDKGPVTIGEYLLTAPERPDGSRTIHYITERGSANQFFLLASARGIRVINCDEPFAERFLEKYARTWPQRVRLTRLDLAGSQAIFEPLPPEERAWFADLERACADLLPARQFVARVSKFLPEELPAVLTETRDSRNRREMAQVASHLAVPGYLRKLVQGFLEEEPEQLTLHLNAGNPTIRRLAARHDLADEVSRHALVALYNNALMLLARSLPVDTVQAMVAQQNQVIALLLSLAER
;
A
#
# COMPACT_ATOMS: atom_id res chain seq x y z
N MET A 1 18.47 40.93 43.84
CA MET A 1 17.11 40.45 43.59
C MET A 1 16.96 40.36 42.08
N ALA A 2 16.52 39.23 41.53
CA ALA A 2 16.22 39.12 40.10
C ALA A 2 14.94 39.90 39.81
N GLU A 3 14.96 40.76 38.83
CA GLU A 3 13.82 41.57 38.39
C GLU A 3 13.01 40.70 37.37
N GLU A 4 11.76 40.39 37.69
CA GLU A 4 10.86 39.73 36.73
C GLU A 4 10.44 40.72 35.66
N ARG A 5 10.70 40.37 34.40
CA ARG A 5 10.29 41.15 33.24
C ARG A 5 9.33 40.35 32.38
N THR A 6 8.26 41.00 31.93
CA THR A 6 7.25 40.38 31.06
C THR A 6 7.70 40.42 29.59
N PHE A 7 7.53 39.31 28.87
CA PHE A 7 7.78 39.27 27.43
C PHE A 7 6.83 40.22 26.71
N GLN A 8 7.36 40.98 25.74
CA GLN A 8 6.56 41.83 24.86
C GLN A 8 6.34 41.08 23.51
N ILE A 9 5.07 40.98 23.10
CA ILE A 9 4.68 40.32 21.86
C ILE A 9 4.35 41.40 20.81
N GLN A 10 4.99 41.33 19.64
CA GLN A 10 4.62 42.11 18.45
C GLN A 10 3.66 41.25 17.62
N LEU A 11 2.38 41.62 17.60
CA LEU A 11 1.32 40.85 16.95
C LEU A 11 1.54 40.74 15.43
N GLU A 12 2.00 41.81 14.78
CA GLU A 12 2.33 41.78 13.33
C GLU A 12 3.43 40.77 13.01
N GLY A 13 4.48 40.71 13.82
CA GLY A 13 5.55 39.72 13.69
C GLY A 13 5.04 38.28 13.92
N LEU A 14 4.13 38.09 14.87
CA LEU A 14 3.51 36.79 15.12
C LEU A 14 2.62 36.36 13.94
N ILE A 15 1.81 37.26 13.39
CA ILE A 15 0.99 36.97 12.20
C ILE A 15 1.87 36.60 11.00
N GLN A 16 2.98 37.30 10.76
CA GLN A 16 3.93 36.96 9.71
C GLN A 16 4.57 35.59 9.93
N LEU A 17 4.96 35.27 11.15
CA LEU A 17 5.50 33.93 11.50
C LEU A 17 4.48 32.82 11.29
N LEU A 18 3.22 33.04 11.65
CA LEU A 18 2.12 32.12 11.41
C LEU A 18 1.87 31.92 9.91
N ALA A 19 1.84 33.01 9.15
CA ALA A 19 1.64 32.99 7.71
C ALA A 19 2.77 32.30 6.94
N GLN A 20 4.02 32.46 7.37
CA GLN A 20 5.20 31.93 6.69
C GLN A 20 5.58 30.50 7.10
N ASN A 21 5.32 30.11 8.36
CA ASN A 21 5.85 28.88 8.92
C ASN A 21 4.80 27.88 9.43
N LEU A 22 3.63 28.34 9.83
CA LEU A 22 2.60 27.47 10.37
C LEU A 22 1.52 27.10 9.34
N TYR A 23 1.27 28.00 8.38
CA TYR A 23 0.26 27.80 7.35
C TYR A 23 0.90 27.86 5.96
N ALA A 24 1.26 26.68 5.43
CA ALA A 24 1.84 26.56 4.10
C ALA A 24 0.87 27.01 2.98
N ASP A 25 -0.45 26.98 3.23
CA ASP A 25 -1.50 27.35 2.30
C ASP A 25 -2.39 28.46 2.90
N PRO A 26 -2.51 29.62 2.23
CA PRO A 26 -3.42 30.70 2.65
C PRO A 26 -4.90 30.28 2.74
N ASP A 27 -5.34 29.22 2.06
CA ASP A 27 -6.72 28.70 2.09
C ASP A 27 -7.20 28.37 3.51
N VAL A 28 -6.28 28.16 4.41
CA VAL A 28 -6.52 27.93 5.84
C VAL A 28 -7.42 28.97 6.48
N PHE A 29 -7.42 30.23 6.01
CA PHE A 29 -8.27 31.26 6.61
C PHE A 29 -9.75 30.86 6.56
N LEU A 30 -10.23 30.35 5.43
CA LEU A 30 -11.63 29.97 5.28
C LEU A 30 -11.95 28.70 6.09
N ARG A 31 -11.03 27.74 6.13
CA ARG A 31 -11.14 26.56 6.99
C ARG A 31 -11.37 26.95 8.44
N GLU A 32 -10.52 27.82 8.99
CA GLU A 32 -10.62 28.25 10.39
C GLU A 32 -11.90 29.05 10.66
N MET A 33 -12.34 29.91 9.72
CA MET A 33 -13.60 30.64 9.88
C MET A 33 -14.81 29.72 9.89
N ILE A 34 -14.84 28.69 9.03
CA ILE A 34 -15.92 27.68 9.00
C ILE A 34 -15.89 26.83 10.28
N GLN A 35 -14.72 26.49 10.80
CA GLN A 35 -14.60 25.78 12.07
C GLN A 35 -15.17 26.61 13.23
N ASN A 36 -14.84 27.89 13.31
CA ASN A 36 -15.38 28.78 14.33
C ASN A 36 -16.91 28.91 14.23
N ALA A 37 -17.46 28.98 13.00
CA ALA A 37 -18.88 28.99 12.76
C ALA A 37 -19.56 27.67 13.22
N HIS A 38 -18.95 26.51 12.89
CA HIS A 38 -19.41 25.21 13.35
C HIS A 38 -19.46 25.11 14.86
N ASP A 39 -18.36 25.49 15.54
CA ASP A 39 -18.26 25.42 16.99
C ASP A 39 -19.24 26.39 17.69
N SER A 40 -19.48 27.57 17.10
CA SER A 40 -20.50 28.52 17.55
C SER A 40 -21.92 27.93 17.49
N ILE A 41 -22.25 27.23 16.39
CA ILE A 41 -23.55 26.57 16.21
C ILE A 41 -23.68 25.39 17.19
N THR A 42 -22.67 24.56 17.32
CA THR A 42 -22.63 23.45 18.26
C THR A 42 -22.80 23.95 19.70
N ARG A 43 -22.09 25.01 20.07
CA ARG A 43 -22.23 25.65 21.38
C ARG A 43 -23.65 26.14 21.64
N ARG A 44 -24.32 26.72 20.64
CA ARG A 44 -25.72 27.16 20.77
C ARG A 44 -26.66 26.01 21.10
N ALA A 45 -26.49 24.87 20.41
CA ALA A 45 -27.30 23.68 20.66
C ALA A 45 -27.07 23.12 22.08
N GLU A 46 -25.82 23.07 22.53
CA GLU A 46 -25.47 22.63 23.89
C GLU A 46 -26.04 23.54 24.96
N LEU A 47 -25.94 24.86 24.79
CA LEU A 47 -26.48 25.84 25.75
C LEU A 47 -28.02 25.76 25.81
N ALA A 48 -28.71 25.54 24.70
CA ALA A 48 -30.16 25.36 24.67
C ALA A 48 -30.56 24.07 25.43
N ALA A 49 -29.86 22.96 25.17
CA ALA A 49 -30.10 21.70 25.87
C ALA A 49 -29.84 21.79 27.38
N GLU A 50 -28.78 22.45 27.81
CA GLU A 50 -28.47 22.71 29.25
C GLU A 50 -29.57 23.51 29.95
N ARG A 51 -30.20 24.44 29.23
CA ARG A 51 -31.25 25.32 29.77
C ARG A 51 -32.65 24.76 29.65
N GLY A 52 -32.82 23.61 28.95
CA GLY A 52 -34.15 23.05 28.61
C GLY A 52 -34.95 23.95 27.65
N GLU A 53 -34.27 24.75 26.85
CA GLU A 53 -34.84 25.60 25.80
C GLU A 53 -35.19 24.76 24.55
N PRO A 54 -36.16 25.21 23.72
CA PRO A 54 -36.41 24.57 22.42
C PRO A 54 -35.15 24.49 21.55
N ASP A 55 -35.11 23.50 20.66
CA ASP A 55 -34.03 23.34 19.70
C ASP A 55 -33.78 24.65 18.92
N PRO A 56 -32.52 25.08 18.77
CA PRO A 56 -32.20 26.26 17.97
C PRO A 56 -32.58 26.05 16.49
N PRO A 57 -32.67 27.13 15.69
CA PRO A 57 -32.91 27.02 14.25
C PRO A 57 -31.91 26.06 13.59
N ALA A 58 -32.32 25.44 12.48
CA ALA A 58 -31.46 24.55 11.69
C ALA A 58 -30.08 25.19 11.43
N PRO A 59 -28.97 24.41 11.58
CA PRO A 59 -27.62 24.88 11.34
C PRO A 59 -27.46 25.54 9.96
N ARG A 60 -26.83 26.72 9.91
CA ARG A 60 -26.53 27.40 8.64
C ARG A 60 -25.23 28.17 8.73
N ILE A 61 -24.31 27.86 7.84
CA ILE A 61 -23.10 28.64 7.59
C ILE A 61 -23.20 29.21 6.18
N GLN A 62 -23.02 30.52 6.01
CA GLN A 62 -23.10 31.16 4.71
C GLN A 62 -21.83 31.98 4.47
N VAL A 63 -21.18 31.76 3.33
CA VAL A 63 -20.00 32.49 2.85
C VAL A 63 -20.42 33.35 1.67
N VAL A 64 -20.30 34.67 1.79
CA VAL A 64 -20.69 35.63 0.74
C VAL A 64 -19.46 36.39 0.26
N ALA A 65 -19.16 36.25 -1.03
CA ALA A 65 -18.16 37.07 -1.70
C ALA A 65 -18.82 38.32 -2.31
N ASP A 66 -18.23 39.45 -2.05
CA ASP A 66 -18.62 40.75 -2.60
C ASP A 66 -17.39 41.37 -3.31
N PRO A 67 -17.21 41.11 -4.61
CA PRO A 67 -16.07 41.64 -5.37
C PRO A 67 -16.03 43.16 -5.44
N ASP A 68 -17.18 43.82 -5.49
CA ASP A 68 -17.24 45.29 -5.60
C ASP A 68 -16.79 45.96 -4.29
N ALA A 69 -17.18 45.39 -3.16
CA ALA A 69 -16.74 45.84 -1.84
C ALA A 69 -15.37 45.28 -1.43
N GLN A 70 -14.79 44.38 -2.23
CA GLN A 70 -13.56 43.63 -1.88
C GLN A 70 -13.69 42.90 -0.53
N GLN A 71 -14.85 42.26 -0.29
CA GLN A 71 -15.16 41.62 1.00
C GLN A 71 -15.58 40.16 0.88
N ILE A 72 -15.20 39.39 1.89
CA ILE A 72 -15.79 38.06 2.16
C ILE A 72 -16.49 38.16 3.51
N ARG A 73 -17.75 37.71 3.55
CA ARG A 73 -18.55 37.64 4.78
C ARG A 73 -18.88 36.20 5.12
N ILE A 74 -18.59 35.77 6.33
CA ILE A 74 -18.93 34.46 6.86
C ILE A 74 -19.99 34.67 7.96
N HIS A 75 -21.18 34.12 7.73
CA HIS A 75 -22.32 34.20 8.65
C HIS A 75 -22.58 32.85 9.28
N ASP A 76 -22.81 32.82 10.59
CA ASP A 76 -23.34 31.69 11.32
C ASP A 76 -24.58 32.08 12.15
N ASN A 77 -25.45 31.10 12.38
CA ASN A 77 -26.57 31.22 13.31
C ASN A 77 -26.28 30.54 14.65
N GLY A 78 -25.03 30.58 15.10
CA GLY A 78 -24.54 30.01 16.33
C GLY A 78 -24.90 30.80 17.59
N SER A 79 -24.15 30.57 18.69
CA SER A 79 -24.40 31.18 20.00
C SER A 79 -24.16 32.69 20.04
N GLY A 80 -23.39 33.25 19.12
CA GLY A 80 -22.82 34.58 19.22
C GLY A 80 -21.86 34.70 20.44
N LEU A 81 -21.37 35.93 20.66
CA LEU A 81 -20.48 36.27 21.76
C LEU A 81 -21.06 37.44 22.57
N THR A 82 -20.93 37.38 23.88
CA THR A 82 -21.14 38.50 24.79
C THR A 82 -19.96 39.49 24.75
N ARG A 83 -20.10 40.68 25.30
CA ARG A 83 -19.02 41.68 25.33
C ARG A 83 -17.78 41.16 26.05
N ASP A 84 -17.95 40.48 27.18
CA ASP A 84 -16.84 39.90 27.94
C ASP A 84 -16.14 38.76 27.15
N GLU A 85 -16.91 37.98 26.38
CA GLU A 85 -16.37 36.93 25.53
C GLU A 85 -15.63 37.48 24.30
N ILE A 86 -16.02 38.63 23.78
CA ILE A 86 -15.27 39.35 22.72
C ILE A 86 -13.86 39.70 23.23
N ASP A 87 -13.76 40.29 24.42
CA ASP A 87 -12.47 40.63 25.02
C ASP A 87 -11.65 39.37 25.38
N GLY A 88 -12.33 38.30 25.81
CA GLY A 88 -11.69 37.04 26.19
C GLY A 88 -11.20 36.21 25.00
N TYR A 89 -11.99 36.11 23.91
CA TYR A 89 -11.74 35.13 22.83
C TYR A 89 -11.24 35.76 21.53
N LEU A 90 -11.61 37.00 21.21
CA LEU A 90 -11.14 37.65 19.98
C LEU A 90 -9.88 38.48 20.21
N SER A 91 -9.64 38.92 21.45
CA SER A 91 -8.56 39.83 21.80
C SER A 91 -7.42 39.17 22.58
N THR A 92 -7.55 37.88 22.95
CA THR A 92 -6.53 37.10 23.67
C THR A 92 -6.07 35.94 22.82
N ILE A 93 -4.80 35.98 22.41
CA ILE A 93 -4.19 34.91 21.62
C ILE A 93 -4.00 33.66 22.48
N GLY A 94 -4.41 32.48 21.96
CA GLY A 94 -4.27 31.20 22.66
C GLY A 94 -5.40 30.87 23.62
N ARG A 95 -6.39 31.74 23.79
CA ARG A 95 -7.60 31.46 24.57
C ARG A 95 -8.73 31.00 23.63
N SER A 96 -9.33 29.87 23.95
CA SER A 96 -10.37 29.23 23.12
C SER A 96 -11.62 28.94 23.95
N GLY A 97 -12.74 29.59 23.60
CA GLY A 97 -14.04 29.28 24.17
C GLY A 97 -14.51 27.84 23.89
N THR A 98 -14.06 27.27 22.79
CA THR A 98 -14.27 25.86 22.42
C THR A 98 -13.60 24.91 23.42
N ASN A 99 -12.38 25.22 23.84
CA ASN A 99 -11.67 24.44 24.85
C ASN A 99 -12.32 24.53 26.23
N GLU A 100 -12.75 25.72 26.62
CA GLU A 100 -13.46 25.93 27.89
C GLU A 100 -14.79 25.14 27.93
N LEU A 101 -15.54 25.14 26.82
CA LEU A 101 -16.76 24.33 26.68
C LEU A 101 -16.47 22.84 26.76
N ARG A 102 -15.44 22.36 26.06
CA ARG A 102 -15.03 20.94 26.09
C ARG A 102 -14.68 20.48 27.50
N GLN A 103 -13.89 21.26 28.23
CA GLN A 103 -13.52 20.96 29.62
C GLN A 103 -14.74 20.96 30.56
N ARG A 104 -15.68 21.89 30.38
CA ARG A 104 -16.91 21.94 31.17
C ARG A 104 -17.79 20.71 30.92
N ILE A 105 -17.98 20.29 29.67
CA ILE A 105 -18.77 19.12 29.35
C ILE A 105 -18.11 17.84 29.88
N ALA A 106 -16.80 17.69 29.71
CA ALA A 106 -16.06 16.54 30.23
C ALA A 106 -16.08 16.47 31.78
N ALA A 107 -16.16 17.60 32.46
CA ALA A 107 -16.30 17.67 33.92
C ALA A 107 -17.74 17.27 34.39
N ALA A 108 -18.76 17.60 33.59
CA ALA A 108 -20.15 17.27 33.92
C ALA A 108 -20.50 15.79 33.60
N ASP A 109 -20.05 15.26 32.48
CA ASP A 109 -20.27 13.87 32.09
C ASP A 109 -19.07 13.38 31.24
N ARG A 110 -18.24 12.50 31.81
CA ARG A 110 -17.07 11.90 31.14
C ARG A 110 -17.41 11.01 29.94
N THR A 111 -18.66 10.59 29.81
CA THR A 111 -19.10 9.74 28.70
C THR A 111 -19.63 10.54 27.51
N ARG A 112 -19.90 11.83 27.72
CA ARG A 112 -20.48 12.71 26.69
C ARG A 112 -19.38 13.39 25.90
N THR A 113 -19.29 13.05 24.62
CA THR A 113 -18.37 13.66 23.66
C THR A 113 -19.14 14.65 22.78
N VAL A 114 -18.71 15.89 22.72
CA VAL A 114 -19.25 16.90 21.79
C VAL A 114 -18.24 17.15 20.70
N GLU A 115 -18.70 17.12 19.46
CA GLU A 115 -17.87 17.30 18.27
C GLU A 115 -17.49 18.80 18.10
N LEU A 116 -16.53 19.28 18.89
CA LEU A 116 -15.95 20.61 18.79
C LEU A 116 -14.60 20.51 18.05
N ILE A 117 -14.36 21.43 17.10
CA ILE A 117 -13.22 21.35 16.16
C ILE A 117 -12.04 22.23 16.61
N GLY A 118 -12.31 23.46 17.03
CA GLY A 118 -11.29 24.43 17.43
C GLY A 118 -10.53 24.01 18.68
N GLN A 119 -9.19 24.18 18.69
CA GLN A 119 -8.34 23.75 19.80
C GLN A 119 -7.42 24.87 20.32
N PHE A 120 -6.86 25.71 19.45
CA PHE A 120 -5.69 26.51 19.78
C PHE A 120 -5.96 27.99 20.05
N GLY A 121 -7.16 28.53 19.75
CA GLY A 121 -7.48 29.95 19.95
C GLY A 121 -6.66 30.92 19.08
N ILE A 122 -6.14 30.45 17.95
CA ILE A 122 -5.35 31.24 17.00
C ILE A 122 -6.02 31.33 15.62
N GLY A 123 -7.12 30.63 15.41
CA GLY A 123 -7.77 30.52 14.10
C GLY A 123 -8.17 31.84 13.47
N LEU A 124 -8.66 32.82 14.29
CA LEU A 124 -9.01 34.16 13.78
C LEU A 124 -7.81 34.91 13.17
N LEU A 125 -6.60 34.65 13.66
CA LEU A 125 -5.39 35.30 13.12
C LEU A 125 -5.10 34.89 11.69
N SER A 126 -5.54 33.72 11.25
CA SER A 126 -5.39 33.28 9.85
C SER A 126 -6.12 34.20 8.86
N ALA A 127 -7.18 34.90 9.31
CA ALA A 127 -7.90 35.86 8.50
C ALA A 127 -7.01 37.02 8.02
N PHE A 128 -6.03 37.43 8.82
CA PHE A 128 -5.09 38.52 8.46
C PHE A 128 -4.04 38.11 7.42
N ILE A 129 -3.98 36.84 7.05
CA ILE A 129 -3.17 36.40 5.91
C ILE A 129 -3.71 36.98 4.60
N VAL A 130 -5.04 37.06 4.48
CA VAL A 130 -5.73 37.48 3.24
C VAL A 130 -6.42 38.83 3.36
N ALA A 131 -6.66 39.31 4.58
CA ALA A 131 -7.44 40.52 4.85
C ALA A 131 -6.62 41.63 5.53
N GLU A 132 -6.81 42.87 5.07
CA GLU A 132 -6.24 44.06 5.71
C GLU A 132 -7.02 44.48 6.95
N ARG A 133 -8.30 44.08 7.03
CA ARG A 133 -9.19 44.39 8.14
C ARG A 133 -10.15 43.22 8.38
N VAL A 134 -10.33 42.89 9.64
CA VAL A 134 -11.33 41.92 10.10
C VAL A 134 -12.35 42.61 10.99
N THR A 135 -13.63 42.45 10.66
CA THR A 135 -14.74 42.98 11.45
C THR A 135 -15.64 41.83 11.86
N VAL A 136 -15.95 41.74 13.16
CA VAL A 136 -16.85 40.72 13.73
C VAL A 136 -18.06 41.43 14.30
N VAL A 137 -19.25 41.16 13.78
CA VAL A 137 -20.54 41.61 14.34
C VAL A 137 -21.25 40.41 14.93
N THR A 138 -21.50 40.43 16.23
CA THR A 138 -22.00 39.28 16.97
C THR A 138 -23.09 39.65 17.96
N LYS A 139 -24.02 38.71 18.23
CA LYS A 139 -25.10 38.85 19.22
C LYS A 139 -25.34 37.53 19.92
N ALA A 140 -25.17 37.51 21.24
CA ALA A 140 -25.59 36.38 22.08
C ALA A 140 -27.05 36.53 22.51
N ALA A 141 -27.71 35.39 22.84
CA ALA A 141 -29.08 35.38 23.30
C ALA A 141 -29.25 36.20 24.60
N GLY A 142 -30.19 37.14 24.60
CA GLY A 142 -30.46 38.02 25.75
C GLY A 142 -29.48 39.18 25.92
N HIS A 143 -28.55 39.40 24.99
CA HIS A 143 -27.56 40.48 25.04
C HIS A 143 -27.67 41.41 23.83
N ASP A 144 -27.16 42.63 23.97
CA ASP A 144 -27.01 43.56 22.86
C ASP A 144 -25.93 43.13 21.88
N ALA A 145 -26.09 43.50 20.62
CA ALA A 145 -25.10 43.23 19.61
C ALA A 145 -23.88 44.14 19.76
N ALA A 146 -22.71 43.59 19.42
CA ALA A 146 -21.44 44.34 19.45
C ALA A 146 -20.66 44.10 18.16
N ARG A 147 -19.86 45.11 17.76
CA ARG A 147 -18.90 45.07 16.67
C ARG A 147 -17.50 45.11 17.24
N TRP A 148 -16.68 44.14 16.90
CA TRP A 148 -15.24 44.12 17.09
C TRP A 148 -14.55 44.35 15.76
N GLN A 149 -13.46 45.13 15.74
CA GLN A 149 -12.70 45.40 14.52
C GLN A 149 -11.20 45.51 14.82
N SER A 150 -10.37 44.94 13.93
CA SER A 150 -8.92 45.07 13.96
C SER A 150 -8.33 45.07 12.56
N THR A 151 -7.15 45.67 12.41
CA THR A 151 -6.30 45.62 11.19
C THR A 151 -5.07 44.73 11.37
N GLY A 152 -5.06 43.82 12.35
CA GLY A 152 -3.94 42.94 12.65
C GLY A 152 -2.80 43.58 13.47
N GLY A 153 -2.93 44.87 13.85
CA GLY A 153 -1.99 45.53 14.73
C GLY A 153 -2.31 45.33 16.23
N ARG A 154 -1.63 46.08 17.11
CA ARG A 154 -1.79 45.98 18.56
C ARG A 154 -3.17 46.36 19.10
N ASN A 155 -3.94 47.09 18.31
CA ASN A 155 -5.18 47.69 18.76
C ASN A 155 -6.39 47.08 18.07
N TYR A 156 -7.48 46.98 18.81
CA TYR A 156 -8.81 46.65 18.31
C TYR A 156 -9.82 47.65 18.84
N GLN A 157 -10.99 47.67 18.22
CA GLN A 157 -12.11 48.54 18.64
C GLN A 157 -13.33 47.66 18.92
N VAL A 158 -14.07 48.00 20.00
CA VAL A 158 -15.35 47.38 20.33
C VAL A 158 -16.39 48.47 20.50
N GLU A 159 -17.45 48.38 19.73
CA GLU A 159 -18.57 49.35 19.75
C GLU A 159 -19.91 48.62 19.70
N PRO A 160 -21.01 49.28 20.16
CA PRO A 160 -22.36 48.76 19.94
C PRO A 160 -22.65 48.57 18.43
N ALA A 161 -23.43 47.54 18.12
CA ALA A 161 -23.84 47.26 16.74
C ALA A 161 -25.33 46.96 16.68
N ASP A 162 -25.89 47.03 15.48
CA ASP A 162 -27.26 46.59 15.22
C ASP A 162 -27.23 45.19 14.53
N ARG A 163 -27.83 44.21 15.21
CA ARG A 163 -28.03 42.87 14.67
C ARG A 163 -29.30 42.26 15.26
N ALA A 164 -30.26 41.93 14.42
CA ALA A 164 -31.54 41.38 14.86
C ALA A 164 -31.41 39.95 15.40
N GLN A 165 -30.69 39.09 14.71
CA GLN A 165 -30.61 37.65 14.99
C GLN A 165 -29.37 37.28 15.80
N VAL A 166 -29.52 36.26 16.68
CA VAL A 166 -28.42 35.62 17.39
C VAL A 166 -27.47 34.93 16.40
N GLY A 167 -26.17 35.06 16.63
CA GLY A 167 -25.12 34.47 15.79
C GLY A 167 -23.98 35.47 15.49
N THR A 168 -23.10 35.13 14.59
CA THR A 168 -21.91 35.92 14.26
C THR A 168 -21.79 36.17 12.75
N THR A 169 -21.26 37.32 12.40
CA THR A 169 -20.80 37.65 11.04
C THR A 169 -19.37 38.13 11.09
N VAL A 170 -18.48 37.41 10.44
CA VAL A 170 -17.09 37.80 10.21
C VAL A 170 -16.96 38.40 8.82
N THR A 171 -16.52 39.64 8.73
CA THR A 171 -16.26 40.34 7.46
C THR A 171 -14.77 40.55 7.28
N LEU A 172 -14.24 40.05 6.20
CA LEU A 172 -12.85 40.17 5.78
C LEU A 172 -12.74 41.21 4.67
N GLN A 173 -12.02 42.33 4.91
CA GLN A 173 -11.64 43.23 3.83
C GLN A 173 -10.41 42.64 3.15
N VAL A 174 -10.62 41.99 2.00
CA VAL A 174 -9.60 41.25 1.29
C VAL A 174 -8.57 42.20 0.69
N SER A 175 -7.29 41.89 0.87
CA SER A 175 -6.20 42.67 0.29
C SER A 175 -6.14 42.43 -1.23
N PRO A 176 -5.67 43.44 -2.02
CA PRO A 176 -5.57 43.29 -3.47
C PRO A 176 -4.75 42.10 -3.95
N ALA A 177 -3.73 41.72 -3.20
CA ALA A 177 -2.88 40.56 -3.48
C ALA A 177 -3.64 39.22 -3.40
N HIS A 178 -4.78 39.19 -2.69
CA HIS A 178 -5.58 38.00 -2.43
C HIS A 178 -6.97 38.05 -3.09
N SER A 179 -7.19 38.94 -4.09
CA SER A 179 -8.47 39.12 -4.77
C SER A 179 -9.06 37.84 -5.39
N ARG A 180 -8.22 36.84 -5.70
CA ARG A 180 -8.66 35.51 -6.17
C ARG A 180 -9.67 34.83 -5.26
N TYR A 181 -9.67 35.15 -3.96
CA TYR A 181 -10.63 34.58 -2.99
C TYR A 181 -12.02 35.21 -3.07
N LEU A 182 -12.20 36.27 -3.86
CA LEU A 182 -13.52 36.82 -4.15
C LEU A 182 -14.23 36.03 -5.26
N GLU A 183 -13.53 35.14 -5.93
CA GLU A 183 -14.12 34.26 -6.95
C GLU A 183 -14.91 33.14 -6.28
N ARG A 184 -16.19 32.99 -6.66
CA ARG A 184 -17.10 31.98 -6.14
C ARG A 184 -16.49 30.57 -6.23
N GLY A 185 -15.98 30.19 -7.41
CA GLY A 185 -15.43 28.85 -7.65
C GLY A 185 -14.25 28.52 -6.73
N ARG A 186 -13.45 29.54 -6.33
CA ARG A 186 -12.36 29.35 -5.37
C ARG A 186 -12.87 29.05 -3.98
N LEU A 187 -13.87 29.76 -3.50
CA LEU A 187 -14.50 29.52 -2.20
C LEU A 187 -15.14 28.12 -2.14
N GLU A 188 -15.88 27.76 -3.20
CA GLU A 188 -16.48 26.42 -3.30
C GLU A 188 -15.42 25.32 -3.27
N SER A 189 -14.31 25.48 -3.97
CA SER A 189 -13.21 24.51 -3.97
C SER A 189 -12.62 24.34 -2.57
N ILE A 190 -12.39 25.41 -1.83
CA ILE A 190 -11.86 25.37 -0.46
C ILE A 190 -12.86 24.67 0.47
N ILE A 191 -14.15 24.98 0.38
CA ILE A 191 -15.20 24.37 1.19
C ILE A 191 -15.25 22.85 0.94
N ARG A 192 -15.25 22.42 -0.32
CA ARG A 192 -15.24 20.99 -0.68
C ARG A 192 -13.97 20.28 -0.23
N THR A 193 -12.84 20.98 -0.20
CA THR A 193 -11.58 20.40 0.28
C THR A 193 -11.58 20.19 1.80
N TYR A 194 -11.89 21.25 2.55
CA TYR A 194 -11.64 21.28 4.00
C TYR A 194 -12.88 21.00 4.86
N ALA A 195 -14.08 21.31 4.37
CA ALA A 195 -15.32 21.27 5.12
C ALA A 195 -16.43 20.41 4.49
N ASP A 196 -16.07 19.49 3.58
CA ASP A 196 -17.05 18.70 2.83
C ASP A 196 -17.98 17.88 3.75
N PHE A 197 -17.44 17.35 4.85
CA PHE A 197 -18.15 16.47 5.78
C PHE A 197 -18.37 17.06 7.17
N ILE A 198 -18.34 18.37 7.30
CA ILE A 198 -18.40 19.07 8.61
C ILE A 198 -19.70 18.78 9.42
N GLY A 199 -20.68 18.17 8.81
CA GLY A 199 -21.95 17.82 9.49
C GLY A 199 -22.98 18.94 9.47
N MET A 200 -22.65 20.09 8.93
CA MET A 200 -23.52 21.26 8.78
C MET A 200 -23.47 21.77 7.36
N PRO A 201 -24.60 22.29 6.80
CA PRO A 201 -24.63 22.82 5.45
C PRO A 201 -23.87 24.16 5.37
N VAL A 202 -23.00 24.28 4.38
CA VAL A 202 -22.26 25.50 4.03
C VAL A 202 -22.69 25.98 2.67
N TYR A 203 -23.14 27.23 2.60
CA TYR A 203 -23.66 27.87 1.38
C TYR A 203 -22.67 28.93 0.89
N VAL A 204 -22.48 29.04 -0.42
CA VAL A 204 -21.77 30.14 -1.05
C VAL A 204 -22.77 31.07 -1.73
N ASN A 205 -22.76 32.35 -1.34
CA ASN A 205 -23.76 33.36 -1.75
C ASN A 205 -25.19 32.95 -1.32
N ASP A 206 -26.17 33.09 -2.20
CA ASP A 206 -27.60 32.85 -1.89
C ASP A 206 -28.13 31.55 -2.49
N ASP A 207 -27.31 30.55 -2.68
CA ASP A 207 -27.72 29.30 -3.31
C ASP A 207 -28.67 28.45 -2.44
N GLY A 208 -29.59 27.78 -3.12
CA GLY A 208 -30.56 26.91 -2.48
C GLY A 208 -29.95 25.61 -1.94
N ASP A 209 -28.88 25.11 -2.55
CA ASP A 209 -28.22 23.87 -2.18
C ASP A 209 -26.89 24.13 -1.47
N PRO A 210 -26.51 23.32 -0.46
CA PRO A 210 -25.23 23.43 0.19
C PRO A 210 -24.08 23.08 -0.76
N THR A 211 -22.96 23.81 -0.65
CA THR A 211 -21.76 23.59 -1.44
C THR A 211 -21.04 22.29 -1.05
N ASN A 212 -21.13 21.90 0.22
CA ASN A 212 -20.51 20.70 0.79
C ASN A 212 -21.45 19.51 0.80
N ALA A 213 -20.92 18.29 0.91
CA ALA A 213 -21.70 17.05 0.98
C ALA A 213 -22.37 16.83 2.35
N VAL A 214 -22.05 17.65 3.34
CA VAL A 214 -22.53 17.64 4.73
C VAL A 214 -22.11 16.39 5.51
N HIS A 215 -22.42 15.19 4.99
CA HIS A 215 -22.14 13.92 5.67
C HIS A 215 -21.36 12.96 4.78
N ALA A 216 -20.28 12.44 5.30
CA ALA A 216 -19.53 11.35 4.68
C ALA A 216 -20.37 10.06 4.62
N PRO A 217 -20.07 9.14 3.68
CA PRO A 217 -20.80 7.87 3.57
C PRO A 217 -20.85 7.06 4.87
N TRP A 218 -19.77 7.04 5.64
CA TRP A 218 -19.69 6.30 6.92
C TRP A 218 -20.47 6.93 8.07
N HIS A 219 -21.06 8.10 7.88
CA HIS A 219 -22.01 8.71 8.82
C HIS A 219 -23.47 8.43 8.49
N ARG A 220 -23.74 7.81 7.33
CA ARG A 220 -25.10 7.49 6.88
C ARG A 220 -25.51 6.09 7.31
N LYS A 221 -26.80 5.89 7.55
CA LYS A 221 -27.38 4.57 7.75
C LYS A 221 -27.86 4.03 6.41
N TYR A 222 -27.60 2.76 6.15
CA TYR A 222 -28.01 2.08 4.91
C TYR A 222 -28.97 0.94 5.22
N PRO A 223 -29.98 0.69 4.38
CA PRO A 223 -30.93 -0.41 4.58
C PRO A 223 -30.26 -1.79 4.52
N THR A 224 -29.29 -1.96 3.61
CA THR A 224 -28.54 -3.21 3.41
C THR A 224 -27.04 -2.96 3.30
N GLU A 225 -26.23 -4.02 3.48
CA GLU A 225 -24.80 -3.95 3.25
C GLU A 225 -24.46 -3.65 1.79
N ASN A 226 -25.27 -4.14 0.85
CA ASN A 226 -25.07 -3.88 -0.57
C ASN A 226 -25.27 -2.39 -0.91
N ASP A 227 -26.27 -1.75 -0.33
CA ASP A 227 -26.51 -0.29 -0.50
C ASP A 227 -25.33 0.51 0.06
N ARG A 228 -24.80 0.09 1.21
CA ARG A 228 -23.61 0.68 1.80
C ARG A 228 -22.42 0.55 0.87
N ASP A 229 -22.13 -0.65 0.40
CA ASP A 229 -20.97 -0.93 -0.46
C ASP A 229 -21.05 -0.19 -1.80
N LEU A 230 -22.25 -0.05 -2.34
CA LEU A 230 -22.48 0.75 -3.53
C LEU A 230 -22.21 2.24 -3.27
N ALA A 231 -22.69 2.79 -2.15
CA ALA A 231 -22.46 4.18 -1.78
C ALA A 231 -20.97 4.48 -1.54
N TYR A 232 -20.22 3.52 -0.98
CA TYR A 232 -18.77 3.66 -0.76
C TYR A 232 -18.00 3.62 -2.08
N ARG A 233 -18.38 2.75 -3.02
CA ARG A 233 -17.78 2.71 -4.37
C ARG A 233 -18.04 3.99 -5.14
N ASP A 234 -19.28 4.48 -5.09
CA ASP A 234 -19.69 5.72 -5.73
C ASP A 234 -18.95 6.95 -5.16
N PHE A 235 -18.78 6.98 -3.83
CA PHE A 235 -17.95 7.98 -3.16
C PHE A 235 -16.49 7.90 -3.63
N TRP A 236 -15.91 6.70 -3.66
CA TRP A 236 -14.55 6.49 -4.12
C TRP A 236 -14.37 7.00 -5.55
N SER A 237 -15.22 6.58 -6.49
CA SER A 237 -15.12 6.96 -7.91
C SER A 237 -15.25 8.47 -8.13
N ARG A 238 -16.00 9.18 -7.27
CA ARG A 238 -16.09 10.65 -7.34
C ARG A 238 -14.88 11.35 -6.72
N LYS A 239 -14.40 10.83 -5.59
CA LYS A 239 -13.28 11.45 -4.86
C LYS A 239 -11.93 11.24 -5.57
N PHE A 240 -11.75 10.08 -6.20
CA PHE A 240 -10.53 9.67 -6.90
C PHE A 240 -10.83 9.33 -8.36
N ALA A 241 -11.37 10.30 -9.10
CA ALA A 241 -11.88 10.10 -10.47
C ALA A 241 -10.81 9.61 -11.47
N ASP A 242 -9.54 9.92 -11.23
CA ASP A 242 -8.41 9.54 -12.06
C ASP A 242 -7.77 8.18 -11.65
N GLU A 243 -8.31 7.52 -10.62
CA GLU A 243 -7.77 6.27 -10.08
C GLU A 243 -8.78 5.13 -10.28
N HIS A 244 -8.28 3.93 -10.58
CA HIS A 244 -9.11 2.75 -10.70
C HIS A 244 -8.97 1.84 -9.48
N ALA A 245 -10.09 1.50 -8.85
CA ALA A 245 -10.13 0.60 -7.70
C ALA A 245 -10.38 -0.85 -8.15
N LEU A 246 -9.42 -1.71 -7.89
CA LEU A 246 -9.61 -3.16 -8.04
C LEU A 246 -10.58 -3.70 -7.00
N HIS A 247 -10.54 -3.16 -5.78
CA HIS A 247 -11.45 -3.52 -4.69
C HIS A 247 -11.61 -2.35 -3.72
N VAL A 248 -12.85 -2.12 -3.26
CA VAL A 248 -13.19 -1.08 -2.28
C VAL A 248 -13.68 -1.76 -1.01
N LEU A 249 -13.13 -1.35 0.14
CA LEU A 249 -13.50 -1.88 1.45
C LEU A 249 -13.95 -0.76 2.38
N ALA A 250 -15.04 -1.00 3.10
CA ALA A 250 -15.53 -0.15 4.17
C ALA A 250 -14.68 -0.35 5.44
N VAL A 251 -14.38 0.75 6.11
CA VAL A 251 -13.69 0.76 7.40
C VAL A 251 -14.63 1.31 8.46
N ASP A 252 -14.85 0.54 9.52
CA ASP A 252 -15.57 0.97 10.72
C ASP A 252 -15.12 0.10 11.91
N GLU A 253 -14.00 0.48 12.53
CA GLU A 253 -13.33 -0.32 13.55
C GLU A 253 -13.10 0.50 14.82
N SER A 254 -13.34 -0.12 15.98
CA SER A 254 -13.03 0.44 17.29
C SER A 254 -11.69 -0.08 17.79
N PHE A 255 -10.94 0.75 18.51
CA PHE A 255 -9.63 0.38 19.06
C PHE A 255 -9.40 0.98 20.43
N ARG A 256 -8.38 0.46 21.13
CA ARG A 256 -7.95 0.94 22.46
C ARG A 256 -6.43 1.06 22.48
N TRP A 257 -5.93 1.97 23.30
CA TRP A 257 -4.50 2.13 23.56
C TRP A 257 -4.25 2.52 25.02
N PRO A 258 -3.06 2.19 25.58
CA PRO A 258 -2.66 2.71 26.88
C PRO A 258 -2.57 4.23 26.84
N ASP A 259 -3.25 4.91 27.76
CA ASP A 259 -3.18 6.36 27.86
C ASP A 259 -1.92 6.75 28.64
N ALA A 260 -0.99 7.43 27.94
CA ALA A 260 0.27 7.87 28.56
C ALA A 260 0.08 9.00 29.60
N GLU A 261 -1.03 9.74 29.51
CA GLU A 261 -1.33 10.87 30.42
C GLU A 261 -2.01 10.41 31.72
N GLN A 262 -2.58 9.19 31.72
CA GLN A 262 -3.22 8.61 32.92
C GLN A 262 -2.64 7.22 33.20
N PRO A 263 -1.76 7.08 34.21
CA PRO A 263 -1.20 5.78 34.58
C PRO A 263 -2.29 4.74 34.87
N GLY A 264 -2.39 3.70 34.02
CA GLY A 264 -3.42 2.67 34.07
C GLY A 264 -4.73 3.03 33.35
N GLY A 265 -4.82 4.17 32.67
CA GLY A 265 -5.94 4.56 31.82
C GLY A 265 -5.86 3.89 30.43
N GLU A 266 -7.02 3.60 29.85
CA GLU A 266 -7.16 3.20 28.46
C GLU A 266 -7.90 4.28 27.68
N GLY A 267 -7.26 4.72 26.58
CA GLY A 267 -7.95 5.49 25.54
C GLY A 267 -8.79 4.55 24.66
N THR A 268 -9.94 5.04 24.23
CA THR A 268 -10.81 4.32 23.27
C THR A 268 -11.04 5.19 22.06
N GLY A 269 -11.01 4.59 20.86
CA GLY A 269 -11.20 5.32 19.61
C GLY A 269 -11.94 4.49 18.57
N ARG A 270 -12.32 5.19 17.50
CA ARG A 270 -12.98 4.59 16.34
C ARG A 270 -12.42 5.17 15.05
N VAL A 271 -12.04 4.29 14.13
CA VAL A 271 -11.61 4.66 12.79
C VAL A 271 -12.68 4.28 11.78
N ARG A 272 -13.08 5.22 10.93
CA ARG A 272 -14.08 5.03 9.88
C ARG A 272 -13.55 5.54 8.55
N GLY A 273 -14.12 5.05 7.45
CA GLY A 273 -13.72 5.53 6.13
C GLY A 273 -13.88 4.50 5.03
N VAL A 274 -13.17 4.74 3.95
CA VAL A 274 -13.11 3.86 2.80
C VAL A 274 -11.66 3.69 2.36
N LEU A 275 -11.25 2.45 2.13
CA LEU A 275 -9.97 2.13 1.50
C LEU A 275 -10.24 1.43 0.17
N ALA A 276 -9.34 1.56 -0.77
CA ALA A 276 -9.36 0.79 -2.00
C ALA A 276 -7.99 0.20 -2.30
N ILE A 277 -8.01 -1.02 -2.81
CA ILE A 277 -6.87 -1.60 -3.52
C ILE A 277 -6.93 -1.06 -4.94
N THR A 278 -5.91 -0.32 -5.36
CA THR A 278 -5.87 0.32 -6.68
C THR A 278 -5.06 -0.52 -7.67
N ASP A 279 -5.25 -0.28 -8.96
CA ASP A 279 -4.43 -0.86 -10.02
C ASP A 279 -3.09 -0.12 -10.21
N ARG A 280 -2.81 0.86 -9.40
CA ARG A 280 -1.59 1.65 -9.49
C ARG A 280 -0.36 0.78 -9.31
N HIS A 281 0.45 0.70 -10.35
CA HIS A 281 1.74 0.05 -10.27
C HIS A 281 2.71 0.93 -9.47
N VAL A 282 3.18 0.44 -8.34
CA VAL A 282 4.10 1.18 -7.46
C VAL A 282 5.51 0.62 -7.65
N PRO A 283 6.36 1.26 -8.46
CA PRO A 283 7.70 0.71 -8.77
C PRO A 283 8.70 0.86 -7.61
N ASP A 284 8.41 1.73 -6.64
CA ASP A 284 9.31 2.02 -5.53
C ASP A 284 9.02 1.12 -4.32
N VAL A 285 10.03 0.38 -3.89
CA VAL A 285 9.99 -0.47 -2.69
C VAL A 285 9.75 0.34 -1.41
N ASN A 286 10.01 1.65 -1.42
CA ASN A 286 9.79 2.56 -0.30
C ASN A 286 8.46 3.33 -0.38
N ALA A 287 7.70 3.18 -1.46
CA ALA A 287 6.39 3.80 -1.55
C ALA A 287 5.48 3.32 -0.41
N ARG A 288 4.60 4.18 0.05
CA ARG A 288 3.61 3.86 1.10
C ARG A 288 2.20 4.07 0.56
N GLY A 289 1.25 3.32 1.08
CA GLY A 289 -0.15 3.60 0.89
C GLY A 289 -0.49 4.99 1.43
N THR A 290 -1.48 5.62 0.85
CA THR A 290 -1.85 7.00 1.16
C THR A 290 -3.32 7.12 1.50
N VAL A 291 -3.63 7.95 2.48
CA VAL A 291 -5.01 8.27 2.83
C VAL A 291 -5.21 9.76 3.07
N ASP A 292 -6.36 10.25 2.65
CA ASP A 292 -6.85 11.55 3.09
C ASP A 292 -7.38 11.42 4.51
N VAL A 293 -6.91 12.27 5.41
CA VAL A 293 -7.22 12.17 6.84
C VAL A 293 -8.19 13.24 7.27
N TYR A 294 -9.24 12.81 7.96
CA TYR A 294 -10.21 13.67 8.63
C TYR A 294 -10.15 13.45 10.14
N VAL A 295 -10.17 14.54 10.89
CA VAL A 295 -10.29 14.55 12.36
C VAL A 295 -11.45 15.46 12.72
N SER A 296 -12.38 14.99 13.53
CA SER A 296 -13.62 15.71 13.87
C SER A 296 -14.31 16.27 12.62
N ARG A 297 -14.44 15.46 11.59
CA ARG A 297 -15.05 15.77 10.27
C ARG A 297 -14.32 16.82 9.43
N MET A 298 -13.18 17.31 9.89
CA MET A 298 -12.38 18.27 9.14
C MET A 298 -11.20 17.60 8.45
N PHE A 299 -10.99 17.97 7.21
CA PHE A 299 -9.83 17.54 6.46
C PHE A 299 -8.54 18.09 7.07
N ILE A 300 -7.58 17.17 7.34
CA ILE A 300 -6.28 17.50 7.90
C ILE A 300 -5.20 17.48 6.84
N GLY A 301 -5.14 16.46 6.01
CA GLY A 301 -4.12 16.36 4.98
C GLY A 301 -4.43 15.30 3.95
N ALA A 302 -4.00 15.58 2.70
CA ALA A 302 -4.06 14.63 1.59
C ALA A 302 -2.87 13.68 1.61
N ALA A 303 -3.09 12.49 1.07
CA ALA A 303 -2.05 11.52 0.80
C ALA A 303 -1.14 11.25 2.01
N ASN A 304 -1.71 11.21 3.22
CA ASN A 304 -1.00 10.91 4.45
C ASN A 304 -0.44 9.48 4.40
N ARG A 305 0.83 9.31 4.76
CA ARG A 305 1.58 8.06 4.69
C ARG A 305 1.79 7.39 6.05
N GLU A 306 1.32 8.04 7.12
CA GLU A 306 1.56 7.59 8.50
C GLU A 306 0.37 6.82 9.08
N VAL A 307 -0.83 6.94 8.52
CA VAL A 307 -2.04 6.32 9.08
C VAL A 307 -2.18 4.84 8.72
N LEU A 308 -1.75 4.44 7.53
CA LEU A 308 -1.76 3.03 7.12
C LEU A 308 -0.53 2.29 7.66
N PRO A 309 -0.64 0.98 7.90
CA PRO A 309 0.54 0.14 8.14
C PRO A 309 1.55 0.28 7.00
N SER A 310 2.83 0.25 7.31
CA SER A 310 3.91 0.46 6.32
C SER A 310 3.91 -0.58 5.19
N TRP A 311 3.36 -1.76 5.41
CA TRP A 311 3.20 -2.81 4.41
C TRP A 311 1.99 -2.62 3.47
N ALA A 312 1.01 -1.76 3.84
CA ALA A 312 -0.23 -1.55 3.09
C ALA A 312 -0.04 -0.58 1.90
N ARG A 313 0.96 -0.81 1.07
CA ARG A 313 1.44 0.10 0.00
C ARG A 313 0.51 0.19 -1.20
N PHE A 314 -0.31 -0.81 -1.41
CA PHE A 314 -1.25 -0.93 -2.52
C PHE A 314 -2.62 -0.32 -2.20
N LEU A 315 -2.74 0.38 -1.06
CA LEU A 315 -3.99 0.97 -0.60
C LEU A 315 -3.97 2.49 -0.69
N GLN A 316 -5.12 3.01 -1.05
CA GLN A 316 -5.44 4.43 -1.02
C GLN A 316 -6.83 4.62 -0.42
N GLY A 317 -7.11 5.79 0.17
CA GLY A 317 -8.45 6.00 0.71
C GLY A 317 -8.67 7.28 1.47
N VAL A 318 -9.76 7.27 2.21
CA VAL A 318 -10.16 8.33 3.14
C VAL A 318 -10.41 7.71 4.49
N ILE A 319 -9.79 8.26 5.52
CA ILE A 319 -9.93 7.81 6.91
C ILE A 319 -10.33 8.99 7.81
N GLU A 320 -11.32 8.76 8.64
CA GLU A 320 -11.71 9.64 9.72
C GLU A 320 -11.45 8.96 11.07
N CYS A 321 -10.71 9.64 11.94
CA CYS A 321 -10.43 9.20 13.29
C CYS A 321 -10.22 10.41 14.20
N ASN A 322 -11.11 10.60 15.17
CA ASN A 322 -11.13 11.78 16.01
C ASN A 322 -10.02 11.78 17.07
N GLU A 323 -9.45 10.64 17.37
CA GLU A 323 -8.40 10.44 18.37
C GLU A 323 -7.00 10.69 17.81
N LEU A 324 -6.87 10.86 16.49
CA LEU A 324 -5.63 11.30 15.90
C LEU A 324 -5.39 12.78 16.24
N THR A 325 -4.19 13.08 16.70
CA THR A 325 -3.79 14.44 17.04
C THR A 325 -3.14 15.09 15.82
N PRO A 326 -3.75 16.13 15.23
CA PRO A 326 -3.11 16.90 14.18
C PRO A 326 -1.87 17.63 14.72
N ASN A 327 -0.87 17.82 13.86
CA ASN A 327 0.22 18.75 14.17
C ASN A 327 -0.28 20.21 14.19
N ALA A 328 0.57 21.15 14.61
CA ALA A 328 0.19 22.56 14.75
C ALA A 328 -0.24 23.21 13.42
N ALA A 329 0.33 22.78 12.29
CA ALA A 329 -0.03 23.23 10.93
C ALA A 329 -1.33 22.58 10.42
N ARG A 330 -1.80 21.51 11.07
CA ARG A 330 -2.94 20.70 10.66
C ARG A 330 -2.83 20.17 9.22
N ASP A 331 -1.64 19.77 8.83
CA ASP A 331 -1.33 19.13 7.54
C ASP A 331 -0.86 17.68 7.69
N ASN A 332 -0.66 17.23 8.94
CA ASN A 332 -0.24 15.86 9.25
C ASN A 332 -0.73 15.45 10.65
N VAL A 333 -0.57 14.17 11.00
CA VAL A 333 -0.89 13.61 12.32
C VAL A 333 0.37 13.34 13.13
N MET A 334 0.27 13.54 14.44
CA MET A 334 1.37 13.27 15.37
C MET A 334 1.49 11.78 15.66
N ARG A 335 2.73 11.31 15.80
CA ARG A 335 3.01 9.93 16.21
C ARG A 335 2.77 9.78 17.71
N ASN A 336 1.76 9.01 18.06
CA ASN A 336 1.37 8.72 19.46
C ASN A 336 0.74 7.31 19.56
N GLY A 337 0.32 6.94 20.77
CA GLY A 337 -0.32 5.64 21.03
C GLY A 337 -1.61 5.42 20.25
N ALA A 338 -2.41 6.47 20.04
CA ALA A 338 -3.65 6.39 19.26
C ALA A 338 -3.38 6.07 17.80
N LEU A 339 -2.39 6.71 17.17
CA LEU A 339 -1.99 6.42 15.80
C LEU A 339 -1.51 4.98 15.65
N ALA A 340 -0.66 4.50 16.57
CA ALA A 340 -0.16 3.12 16.53
C ALA A 340 -1.30 2.10 16.65
N ALA A 341 -2.29 2.36 17.51
CA ALA A 341 -3.46 1.51 17.66
C ALA A 341 -4.39 1.55 16.44
N ALA A 342 -4.59 2.74 15.84
CA ALA A 342 -5.33 2.88 14.59
C ALA A 342 -4.67 2.12 13.44
N GLN A 343 -3.34 2.22 13.28
CA GLN A 343 -2.57 1.43 12.29
C GLN A 343 -2.78 -0.07 12.47
N LYS A 344 -2.73 -0.55 13.72
CA LYS A 344 -2.90 -1.96 14.04
C LYS A 344 -4.28 -2.47 13.64
N VAL A 345 -5.35 -1.74 14.03
CA VAL A 345 -6.72 -2.17 13.71
C VAL A 345 -7.02 -2.08 12.22
N LEU A 346 -6.48 -1.07 11.53
CA LEU A 346 -6.56 -0.98 10.07
C LEU A 346 -5.87 -2.17 9.40
N GLY A 347 -4.69 -2.53 9.87
CA GLY A 347 -3.99 -3.72 9.38
C GLY A 347 -4.81 -5.00 9.54
N GLN A 348 -5.43 -5.20 10.70
CA GLN A 348 -6.32 -6.34 10.95
C GLN A 348 -7.55 -6.32 10.05
N ARG A 349 -8.14 -5.14 9.81
CA ARG A 349 -9.29 -5.01 8.90
C ARG A 349 -8.92 -5.36 7.46
N ILE A 350 -7.76 -4.89 6.97
CA ILE A 350 -7.27 -5.19 5.62
C ILE A 350 -7.03 -6.70 5.46
N VAL A 351 -6.36 -7.33 6.41
CA VAL A 351 -6.10 -8.78 6.38
C VAL A 351 -7.41 -9.58 6.40
N ARG A 352 -8.38 -9.17 7.22
CA ARG A 352 -9.70 -9.80 7.26
C ARG A 352 -10.39 -9.72 5.91
N GLU A 353 -10.37 -8.53 5.28
CA GLU A 353 -10.94 -8.34 3.94
C GLU A 353 -10.29 -9.23 2.88
N LEU A 354 -8.94 -9.30 2.85
CA LEU A 354 -8.21 -10.17 1.94
C LEU A 354 -8.58 -11.65 2.16
N THR A 355 -8.76 -12.06 3.41
CA THR A 355 -9.18 -13.42 3.76
C THR A 355 -10.61 -13.69 3.27
N GLU A 356 -11.56 -12.80 3.51
CA GLU A 356 -12.94 -12.93 3.05
C GLU A 356 -13.01 -12.95 1.51
N LEU A 357 -12.24 -12.09 0.84
CA LEU A 357 -12.18 -12.05 -0.61
C LEU A 357 -11.63 -13.37 -1.18
N SER A 358 -10.61 -13.95 -0.55
CA SER A 358 -10.04 -15.23 -0.96
C SER A 358 -11.03 -16.40 -0.89
N LEU A 359 -11.98 -16.33 0.06
CA LEU A 359 -13.01 -17.36 0.26
C LEU A 359 -14.23 -17.16 -0.63
N ARG A 360 -14.67 -15.90 -0.81
CA ARG A 360 -15.93 -15.59 -1.50
C ARG A 360 -15.76 -15.29 -2.99
N GLN A 361 -14.60 -14.73 -3.41
CA GLN A 361 -14.31 -14.28 -4.77
C GLN A 361 -12.87 -14.64 -5.15
N ARG A 362 -12.57 -15.95 -5.14
CA ARG A 362 -11.21 -16.47 -5.29
C ARG A 362 -10.49 -15.95 -6.53
N ASP A 363 -11.13 -15.96 -7.69
CA ASP A 363 -10.48 -15.55 -8.94
C ASP A 363 -10.09 -14.07 -8.88
N ARG A 364 -11.00 -13.22 -8.42
CA ARG A 364 -10.72 -11.79 -8.22
C ARG A 364 -9.60 -11.56 -7.19
N PHE A 365 -9.61 -12.32 -6.10
CA PHE A 365 -8.54 -12.27 -5.10
C PHE A 365 -7.18 -12.61 -5.72
N ILE A 366 -7.10 -13.68 -6.51
CA ILE A 366 -5.88 -14.09 -7.20
C ILE A 366 -5.40 -13.00 -8.16
N ASP A 367 -6.29 -12.41 -8.96
CA ASP A 367 -5.93 -11.34 -9.90
C ASP A 367 -5.36 -10.12 -9.16
N ILE A 368 -5.98 -9.70 -8.06
CA ILE A 368 -5.50 -8.61 -7.21
C ILE A 368 -4.12 -8.92 -6.62
N MET A 369 -3.97 -10.11 -6.03
CA MET A 369 -2.72 -10.51 -5.38
C MET A 369 -1.58 -10.70 -6.38
N ARG A 370 -1.86 -11.19 -7.58
CA ARG A 370 -0.88 -11.28 -8.67
C ARG A 370 -0.45 -9.90 -9.16
N TRP A 371 -1.39 -8.97 -9.31
CA TRP A 371 -1.07 -7.59 -9.69
C TRP A 371 -0.11 -6.92 -8.71
N HIS A 372 -0.28 -7.19 -7.42
CA HIS A 372 0.53 -6.64 -6.34
C HIS A 372 1.58 -7.61 -5.79
N SER A 373 1.84 -8.75 -6.44
CA SER A 373 2.70 -9.82 -5.95
C SER A 373 4.08 -9.34 -5.53
N TYR A 374 4.73 -8.54 -6.37
CA TYR A 374 6.04 -7.96 -6.07
C TYR A 374 6.07 -7.23 -4.71
N HIS A 375 5.07 -6.40 -4.43
CA HIS A 375 5.00 -5.64 -3.16
C HIS A 375 4.67 -6.53 -1.97
N VAL A 376 3.71 -7.42 -2.15
CA VAL A 376 3.28 -8.34 -1.07
C VAL A 376 4.43 -9.27 -0.70
N LEU A 377 5.14 -9.84 -1.67
CA LEU A 377 6.30 -10.69 -1.44
C LEU A 377 7.45 -9.90 -0.80
N ALA A 378 7.79 -8.73 -1.35
CA ALA A 378 8.87 -7.89 -0.82
C ALA A 378 8.63 -7.48 0.64
N MET A 379 7.38 -7.15 1.01
CA MET A 379 7.02 -6.81 2.39
C MET A 379 7.04 -8.04 3.29
N SER A 380 6.54 -9.16 2.80
CA SER A 380 6.45 -10.40 3.58
C SER A 380 7.80 -10.96 3.99
N VAL A 381 8.87 -10.73 3.21
CA VAL A 381 10.22 -11.22 3.53
C VAL A 381 10.96 -10.34 4.54
N GLN A 382 10.49 -9.11 4.80
CA GLN A 382 11.09 -8.22 5.80
C GLN A 382 10.71 -8.65 7.22
N ASP A 383 11.68 -8.69 8.14
CA ASP A 383 11.43 -9.17 9.50
C ASP A 383 10.56 -8.22 10.33
N GLU A 384 10.57 -6.92 10.02
CA GLU A 384 9.72 -5.90 10.65
C GLU A 384 8.22 -6.09 10.38
N HIS A 385 7.85 -6.91 9.38
CA HIS A 385 6.46 -7.17 8.98
C HIS A 385 6.01 -8.60 9.30
N GLU A 386 6.50 -9.19 10.38
CA GLU A 386 6.20 -10.58 10.76
C GLU A 386 4.69 -10.84 10.94
N GLU A 387 3.94 -9.90 11.53
CA GLU A 387 2.48 -10.04 11.68
C GLU A 387 1.79 -10.09 10.31
N PHE A 388 2.20 -9.25 9.38
CA PHE A 388 1.68 -9.26 8.00
C PHE A 388 2.03 -10.56 7.30
N PHE A 389 3.29 -11.00 7.38
CA PHE A 389 3.71 -12.27 6.80
C PHE A 389 2.85 -13.44 7.32
N ARG A 390 2.67 -13.57 8.64
CA ARG A 390 1.86 -14.65 9.22
C ARG A 390 0.41 -14.62 8.75
N ALA A 391 -0.14 -13.44 8.54
CA ALA A 391 -1.50 -13.24 8.09
C ALA A 391 -1.71 -13.65 6.62
N VAL A 392 -0.77 -13.31 5.73
CA VAL A 392 -0.92 -13.53 4.28
C VAL A 392 -0.23 -14.78 3.77
N ALA A 393 0.62 -15.43 4.56
CA ALA A 393 1.48 -16.52 4.12
C ALA A 393 0.74 -17.69 3.47
N ASN A 394 -0.44 -18.06 3.98
CA ASN A 394 -1.27 -19.12 3.41
C ASN A 394 -2.15 -18.64 2.24
N LEU A 395 -2.33 -17.33 2.11
CA LEU A 395 -3.20 -16.71 1.10
C LEU A 395 -2.44 -16.30 -0.16
N MET A 396 -1.10 -16.14 -0.08
CA MET A 396 -0.29 -15.68 -1.20
C MET A 396 -0.36 -16.67 -2.37
N PRO A 397 -0.91 -16.27 -3.54
CA PRO A 397 -0.90 -17.10 -4.73
C PRO A 397 0.49 -17.05 -5.38
N LEU A 398 1.03 -18.21 -5.69
CA LEU A 398 2.25 -18.38 -6.48
C LEU A 398 1.92 -19.15 -7.76
N GLU A 399 2.66 -18.90 -8.82
CA GLU A 399 2.48 -19.64 -10.08
C GLU A 399 2.88 -21.10 -9.90
N SER A 400 2.16 -22.01 -10.56
CA SER A 400 2.49 -23.44 -10.55
C SER A 400 2.27 -24.06 -11.94
N ASP A 401 2.69 -25.32 -12.11
CA ASP A 401 2.44 -26.14 -13.30
C ASP A 401 0.95 -26.26 -13.68
N LYS A 402 0.03 -26.00 -12.72
CA LYS A 402 -1.43 -26.06 -12.90
C LYS A 402 -2.12 -24.71 -12.72
N GLY A 403 -1.38 -23.63 -12.93
CA GLY A 403 -1.85 -22.26 -12.70
C GLY A 403 -1.65 -21.79 -11.25
N PRO A 404 -2.15 -20.60 -10.91
CA PRO A 404 -1.92 -19.99 -9.60
C PRO A 404 -2.49 -20.85 -8.47
N VAL A 405 -1.70 -20.99 -7.40
CA VAL A 405 -2.04 -21.75 -6.19
C VAL A 405 -1.59 -21.02 -4.95
N THR A 406 -2.44 -20.93 -3.94
CA THR A 406 -2.01 -20.44 -2.63
C THR A 406 -1.21 -21.53 -1.90
N ILE A 407 -0.32 -21.13 -0.99
CA ILE A 407 0.43 -22.12 -0.18
C ILE A 407 -0.54 -22.98 0.63
N GLY A 408 -1.62 -22.40 1.15
CA GLY A 408 -2.65 -23.14 1.86
C GLY A 408 -3.26 -24.24 0.98
N GLU A 409 -3.68 -23.91 -0.25
CA GLU A 409 -4.24 -24.87 -1.23
C GLU A 409 -3.20 -25.95 -1.65
N TYR A 410 -1.96 -25.52 -1.87
CA TYR A 410 -0.88 -26.45 -2.20
C TYR A 410 -0.72 -27.51 -1.10
N LEU A 411 -0.62 -27.09 0.15
CA LEU A 411 -0.42 -27.97 1.28
C LEU A 411 -1.61 -28.92 1.53
N LEU A 412 -2.84 -28.54 1.17
CA LEU A 412 -4.00 -29.45 1.27
C LEU A 412 -3.86 -30.66 0.33
N THR A 413 -3.23 -30.50 -0.82
CA THR A 413 -3.07 -31.54 -1.84
C THR A 413 -1.73 -32.26 -1.79
N ALA A 414 -0.71 -31.68 -1.14
CA ALA A 414 0.61 -32.27 -1.02
C ALA A 414 0.58 -33.51 -0.12
N PRO A 415 1.25 -34.62 -0.51
CA PRO A 415 1.31 -35.84 0.31
C PRO A 415 2.04 -35.56 1.64
N GLU A 416 1.52 -36.17 2.69
CA GLU A 416 2.10 -36.10 4.04
C GLU A 416 3.28 -37.07 4.18
N ARG A 417 4.34 -36.58 4.79
CA ARG A 417 5.53 -37.36 5.11
C ARG A 417 5.36 -38.14 6.41
N PRO A 418 6.21 -39.16 6.70
CA PRO A 418 6.17 -39.90 7.96
C PRO A 418 6.37 -39.03 9.22
N ASP A 419 7.02 -37.86 9.09
CA ASP A 419 7.23 -36.88 10.16
C ASP A 419 6.07 -35.89 10.33
N GLY A 420 4.95 -36.06 9.59
CA GLY A 420 3.80 -35.17 9.60
C GLY A 420 3.97 -33.88 8.77
N SER A 421 5.15 -33.63 8.23
CA SER A 421 5.41 -32.50 7.38
C SER A 421 4.95 -32.76 5.93
N ARG A 422 4.81 -31.69 5.13
CA ARG A 422 4.50 -31.78 3.70
C ARG A 422 5.61 -31.12 2.88
N THR A 423 5.88 -31.64 1.69
CA THR A 423 6.94 -31.09 0.83
C THR A 423 6.36 -30.11 -0.16
N ILE A 424 6.90 -28.90 -0.20
CA ILE A 424 6.68 -27.94 -1.29
C ILE A 424 7.82 -28.13 -2.28
N HIS A 425 7.47 -28.50 -3.50
CA HIS A 425 8.39 -28.59 -4.62
C HIS A 425 8.37 -27.29 -5.41
N TYR A 426 9.54 -26.74 -5.71
CA TYR A 426 9.64 -25.47 -6.42
C TYR A 426 10.85 -25.42 -7.37
N ILE A 427 10.79 -24.49 -8.31
CA ILE A 427 11.86 -24.11 -9.23
C ILE A 427 12.02 -22.60 -9.21
N THR A 428 13.16 -22.09 -9.64
CA THR A 428 13.45 -20.64 -9.65
C THR A 428 13.84 -20.09 -11.03
N GLU A 429 13.77 -20.90 -12.10
CA GLU A 429 14.23 -20.52 -13.43
C GLU A 429 13.10 -20.04 -14.35
N ARG A 430 13.30 -18.86 -14.95
CA ARG A 430 12.37 -18.27 -15.92
C ARG A 430 12.24 -19.05 -17.23
N GLY A 431 13.22 -19.82 -17.64
CA GLY A 431 13.24 -20.49 -18.96
C GLY A 431 13.04 -21.99 -18.90
N SER A 432 13.51 -22.66 -17.85
CA SER A 432 13.51 -24.13 -17.71
C SER A 432 12.28 -24.70 -17.03
N ALA A 433 11.28 -23.86 -16.69
CA ALA A 433 10.05 -24.28 -16.05
C ALA A 433 9.40 -25.47 -16.78
N ASN A 434 9.38 -25.45 -18.12
CA ASN A 434 8.69 -26.46 -18.94
C ASN A 434 9.25 -27.87 -18.74
N GLN A 435 10.58 -28.08 -18.71
CA GLN A 435 11.14 -29.40 -18.52
C GLN A 435 10.86 -29.96 -17.12
N PHE A 436 11.01 -29.13 -16.08
CA PHE A 436 10.74 -29.58 -14.71
C PHE A 436 9.26 -29.78 -14.44
N PHE A 437 8.39 -29.00 -15.09
CA PHE A 437 6.95 -29.22 -15.04
C PHE A 437 6.56 -30.55 -15.71
N LEU A 438 7.16 -30.89 -16.85
CA LEU A 438 6.96 -32.20 -17.50
C LEU A 438 7.39 -33.37 -16.59
N LEU A 439 8.60 -33.28 -16.05
CA LEU A 439 9.17 -34.33 -15.17
C LEU A 439 8.34 -34.49 -13.88
N ALA A 440 7.95 -33.41 -13.25
CA ALA A 440 7.17 -33.43 -12.02
C ALA A 440 5.72 -33.90 -12.26
N SER A 441 5.09 -33.41 -13.35
CA SER A 441 3.73 -33.79 -13.71
C SER A 441 3.60 -35.28 -14.01
N ALA A 442 4.59 -35.89 -14.70
CA ALA A 442 4.64 -37.34 -14.93
C ALA A 442 4.67 -38.16 -13.63
N ARG A 443 5.12 -37.58 -12.53
CA ARG A 443 5.12 -38.18 -11.19
C ARG A 443 3.95 -37.74 -10.31
N GLY A 444 3.04 -36.93 -10.83
CA GLY A 444 1.94 -36.36 -10.05
C GLY A 444 2.38 -35.33 -9.04
N ILE A 445 3.59 -34.80 -9.13
CA ILE A 445 4.14 -33.77 -8.26
C ILE A 445 3.71 -32.39 -8.77
N ARG A 446 3.06 -31.59 -7.94
CA ARG A 446 2.79 -30.18 -8.21
C ARG A 446 4.02 -29.33 -7.92
N VAL A 447 4.34 -28.34 -8.78
CA VAL A 447 5.54 -27.52 -8.66
C VAL A 447 5.20 -26.05 -8.66
N ILE A 448 5.74 -25.31 -7.70
CA ILE A 448 5.66 -23.85 -7.64
C ILE A 448 6.80 -23.26 -8.46
N ASN A 449 6.47 -22.27 -9.30
CA ASN A 449 7.46 -21.47 -10.01
C ASN A 449 7.79 -20.21 -9.19
N CYS A 450 9.03 -20.09 -8.73
CA CYS A 450 9.55 -18.95 -7.97
C CYS A 450 10.42 -18.03 -8.85
N ASP A 451 10.05 -17.80 -10.11
CA ASP A 451 10.76 -16.88 -10.99
C ASP A 451 10.52 -15.39 -10.67
N GLU A 452 9.48 -15.12 -9.88
CA GLU A 452 9.16 -13.78 -9.41
C GLU A 452 10.11 -13.35 -8.28
N PRO A 453 10.57 -12.08 -8.27
CA PRO A 453 11.41 -11.56 -7.21
C PRO A 453 10.80 -11.79 -5.83
N PHE A 454 11.62 -12.21 -4.87
CA PHE A 454 11.26 -12.53 -3.48
C PHE A 454 10.44 -13.83 -3.28
N ALA A 455 9.93 -14.50 -4.32
CA ALA A 455 9.11 -15.71 -4.16
C ALA A 455 9.87 -16.85 -3.45
N GLU A 456 11.13 -17.13 -3.84
CA GLU A 456 11.96 -18.12 -3.16
C GLU A 456 12.20 -17.77 -1.69
N ARG A 457 12.57 -16.50 -1.40
CA ARG A 457 12.79 -16.02 -0.02
C ARG A 457 11.52 -16.11 0.82
N PHE A 458 10.36 -15.90 0.20
CA PHE A 458 9.06 -16.05 0.86
C PHE A 458 8.82 -17.51 1.26
N LEU A 459 9.08 -18.48 0.37
CA LEU A 459 8.99 -19.91 0.69
C LEU A 459 10.00 -20.31 1.78
N GLU A 460 11.24 -19.84 1.71
CA GLU A 460 12.25 -20.08 2.73
C GLU A 460 11.82 -19.53 4.10
N LYS A 461 11.27 -18.30 4.14
CA LYS A 461 10.72 -17.71 5.38
C LYS A 461 9.54 -18.53 5.88
N TYR A 462 8.66 -19.01 4.98
CA TYR A 462 7.55 -19.89 5.33
C TYR A 462 8.04 -21.17 5.99
N ALA A 463 8.99 -21.86 5.39
CA ALA A 463 9.54 -23.10 5.95
C ALA A 463 10.29 -22.89 7.28
N ARG A 464 11.01 -21.77 7.44
CA ARG A 464 11.64 -21.40 8.73
C ARG A 464 10.63 -21.10 9.83
N THR A 465 9.51 -20.47 9.48
CA THR A 465 8.46 -20.12 10.45
C THR A 465 7.67 -21.34 10.90
N TRP A 466 7.46 -22.30 10.01
CA TRP A 466 6.73 -23.56 10.30
C TRP A 466 7.52 -24.82 9.97
N PRO A 467 8.69 -25.05 10.59
CA PRO A 467 9.60 -26.15 10.23
C PRO A 467 9.02 -27.55 10.45
N GLN A 468 7.99 -27.66 11.32
CA GLN A 468 7.30 -28.96 11.57
C GLN A 468 6.21 -29.25 10.51
N ARG A 469 5.80 -28.25 9.73
CA ARG A 469 4.72 -28.40 8.75
C ARG A 469 5.23 -28.57 7.33
N VAL A 470 6.38 -27.96 7.01
CA VAL A 470 6.83 -27.82 5.62
C VAL A 470 8.32 -28.11 5.48
N ARG A 471 8.64 -28.85 4.41
CA ARG A 471 9.98 -29.02 3.85
C ARG A 471 9.98 -28.45 2.44
N LEU A 472 11.06 -27.81 2.07
CA LEU A 472 11.25 -27.31 0.69
C LEU A 472 12.15 -28.27 -0.09
N THR A 473 11.77 -28.54 -1.33
CA THR A 473 12.58 -29.31 -2.28
C THR A 473 12.66 -28.54 -3.59
N ARG A 474 13.85 -28.11 -3.92
CA ARG A 474 14.13 -27.43 -5.19
C ARG A 474 14.42 -28.47 -6.25
N LEU A 475 13.63 -28.46 -7.34
CA LEU A 475 13.71 -29.50 -8.38
C LEU A 475 14.70 -29.19 -9.50
N ASP A 476 15.02 -27.93 -9.74
CA ASP A 476 15.89 -27.47 -10.82
C ASP A 476 17.40 -27.60 -10.52
N LEU A 477 17.76 -28.23 -9.41
CA LEU A 477 19.15 -28.52 -9.07
C LEU A 477 19.54 -29.96 -9.44
N ALA A 478 20.75 -30.12 -9.95
CA ALA A 478 21.32 -31.42 -10.22
C ALA A 478 21.28 -32.32 -8.96
N GLY A 479 20.78 -33.53 -9.10
CA GLY A 479 20.71 -34.50 -8.00
C GLY A 479 19.41 -34.52 -7.22
N SER A 480 18.35 -33.84 -7.67
CA SER A 480 17.02 -34.01 -7.06
C SER A 480 16.54 -35.46 -7.15
N GLN A 481 16.64 -36.21 -6.05
CA GLN A 481 16.14 -37.59 -5.94
C GLN A 481 14.61 -37.68 -6.14
N ALA A 482 13.91 -36.58 -6.03
CA ALA A 482 12.48 -36.54 -6.30
C ALA A 482 12.15 -36.79 -7.80
N ILE A 483 13.09 -36.46 -8.70
CA ILE A 483 12.92 -36.61 -10.15
C ILE A 483 13.81 -37.73 -10.72
N PHE A 484 15.09 -37.78 -10.32
CA PHE A 484 16.08 -38.69 -10.89
C PHE A 484 16.37 -39.86 -9.91
N GLU A 485 15.93 -41.04 -10.25
CA GLU A 485 16.22 -42.24 -9.50
C GLU A 485 17.58 -42.81 -9.91
N PRO A 486 18.52 -42.96 -8.97
CA PRO A 486 19.80 -43.60 -9.26
C PRO A 486 19.59 -45.07 -9.63
N LEU A 487 20.37 -45.54 -10.61
CA LEU A 487 20.35 -46.93 -10.99
C LEU A 487 21.13 -47.81 -9.98
N PRO A 488 20.71 -49.09 -9.82
CA PRO A 488 21.52 -50.09 -9.11
C PRO A 488 22.92 -50.19 -9.75
N PRO A 489 23.97 -50.52 -9.00
CA PRO A 489 25.33 -50.57 -9.50
C PRO A 489 25.52 -51.47 -10.74
N GLU A 490 24.84 -52.61 -10.79
CA GLU A 490 24.89 -53.56 -11.89
C GLU A 490 24.26 -52.96 -13.16
N GLU A 491 23.11 -52.33 -13.07
CA GLU A 491 22.44 -51.70 -14.18
C GLU A 491 23.23 -50.47 -14.68
N ARG A 492 23.84 -49.69 -13.76
CA ARG A 492 24.68 -48.56 -14.13
C ARG A 492 25.93 -48.97 -14.89
N ALA A 493 26.55 -50.09 -14.54
CA ALA A 493 27.72 -50.62 -15.24
C ALA A 493 27.44 -50.83 -16.74
N TRP A 494 26.21 -51.27 -17.09
CA TRP A 494 25.81 -51.48 -18.48
C TRP A 494 25.77 -50.20 -19.30
N PHE A 495 25.57 -49.04 -18.67
CA PHE A 495 25.55 -47.72 -19.33
C PHE A 495 26.89 -46.97 -19.29
N ALA A 496 27.94 -47.55 -18.67
CA ALA A 496 29.21 -46.85 -18.46
C ALA A 496 29.89 -46.36 -19.75
N ASP A 497 29.81 -47.17 -20.83
CA ASP A 497 30.39 -46.77 -22.12
C ASP A 497 29.60 -45.66 -22.80
N LEU A 498 28.29 -45.61 -22.61
CA LEU A 498 27.45 -44.52 -23.08
C LEU A 498 27.73 -43.20 -22.32
N GLU A 499 27.87 -43.25 -20.99
CA GLU A 499 28.28 -42.08 -20.19
C GLU A 499 29.64 -41.52 -20.65
N ARG A 500 30.61 -42.42 -20.93
CA ARG A 500 31.94 -42.06 -21.43
C ARG A 500 31.88 -41.45 -22.85
N ALA A 501 31.16 -42.07 -23.77
CA ALA A 501 30.99 -41.58 -25.14
C ALA A 501 30.36 -40.18 -25.16
N CYS A 502 29.39 -39.90 -24.31
CA CYS A 502 28.83 -38.57 -24.16
C CYS A 502 29.88 -37.57 -23.66
N ALA A 503 30.70 -37.93 -22.65
CA ALA A 503 31.73 -37.08 -22.11
C ALA A 503 32.85 -36.74 -23.12
N ASP A 504 33.19 -37.71 -24.00
CA ASP A 504 34.22 -37.53 -25.04
C ASP A 504 33.75 -36.70 -26.25
N LEU A 505 32.46 -36.77 -26.55
CA LEU A 505 31.88 -36.20 -27.77
C LEU A 505 31.36 -34.78 -27.59
N LEU A 506 30.89 -34.46 -26.40
CA LEU A 506 30.33 -33.15 -26.05
C LEU A 506 31.44 -32.24 -25.48
N PRO A 507 31.33 -30.91 -25.54
CA PRO A 507 32.40 -29.98 -25.14
C PRO A 507 32.91 -30.28 -23.71
N ALA A 508 34.04 -31.00 -23.61
CA ALA A 508 34.55 -31.74 -22.44
C ALA A 508 34.75 -30.93 -21.15
N ARG A 509 34.71 -29.60 -21.17
CA ARG A 509 34.93 -28.77 -20.01
C ARG A 509 33.67 -28.40 -19.24
N GLN A 510 32.46 -28.77 -19.71
CA GLN A 510 31.20 -28.25 -19.20
C GLN A 510 30.18 -29.33 -18.82
N PHE A 511 30.45 -30.63 -19.06
CA PHE A 511 29.44 -31.66 -18.87
C PHE A 511 29.86 -32.82 -17.99
N VAL A 512 28.88 -33.29 -17.20
CA VAL A 512 28.88 -34.64 -16.64
C VAL A 512 27.65 -35.38 -17.21
N ALA A 513 27.88 -36.49 -17.94
CA ALA A 513 26.78 -37.38 -18.32
C ALA A 513 26.47 -38.37 -17.20
N ARG A 514 25.20 -38.55 -16.90
CA ARG A 514 24.71 -39.54 -15.93
C ARG A 514 23.48 -40.24 -16.44
N VAL A 515 23.45 -41.56 -16.32
CA VAL A 515 22.24 -42.33 -16.59
C VAL A 515 21.44 -42.44 -15.29
N SER A 516 20.16 -42.12 -15.40
CA SER A 516 19.19 -42.15 -14.30
C SER A 516 17.85 -42.62 -14.81
N LYS A 517 16.99 -43.13 -13.96
CA LYS A 517 15.62 -43.44 -14.35
C LYS A 517 14.70 -42.26 -13.98
N PHE A 518 13.93 -41.79 -14.96
CA PHE A 518 12.96 -40.72 -14.74
C PHE A 518 11.77 -40.83 -15.69
N LEU A 519 10.68 -40.16 -15.31
CA LEU A 519 9.45 -40.07 -16.09
C LEU A 519 9.31 -38.69 -16.74
N PRO A 520 8.66 -38.57 -17.90
CA PRO A 520 8.11 -39.69 -18.71
C PRO A 520 9.22 -40.46 -19.43
N GLU A 521 8.99 -41.77 -19.69
CA GLU A 521 9.99 -42.63 -20.38
C GLU A 521 10.27 -42.19 -21.80
N GLU A 522 9.32 -41.51 -22.45
CA GLU A 522 9.47 -40.95 -23.81
C GLU A 522 10.54 -39.85 -23.85
N LEU A 523 10.85 -39.22 -22.75
CA LEU A 523 11.86 -38.16 -22.68
C LEU A 523 13.26 -38.80 -22.53
N PRO A 524 14.12 -38.73 -23.57
CA PRO A 524 15.38 -39.49 -23.59
C PRO A 524 16.47 -38.83 -22.75
N ALA A 525 16.50 -37.50 -22.70
CA ALA A 525 17.55 -36.75 -21.98
C ALA A 525 17.06 -35.39 -21.49
N VAL A 526 17.62 -34.93 -20.38
CA VAL A 526 17.43 -33.57 -19.82
C VAL A 526 18.73 -33.02 -19.31
N LEU A 527 18.88 -31.68 -19.31
CA LEU A 527 20.02 -30.98 -18.76
C LEU A 527 19.66 -30.28 -17.45
N THR A 528 20.53 -30.43 -16.45
CA THR A 528 20.40 -29.70 -15.19
C THR A 528 21.69 -28.94 -14.87
N GLU A 529 21.57 -27.88 -14.09
CA GLU A 529 22.71 -27.09 -13.59
C GLU A 529 23.08 -27.49 -12.17
N THR A 530 24.37 -27.29 -11.82
CA THR A 530 24.78 -27.30 -10.41
C THR A 530 24.44 -25.96 -9.75
N ARG A 531 24.29 -25.97 -8.41
CA ARG A 531 24.00 -24.76 -7.63
C ARG A 531 25.07 -23.68 -7.84
N ASP A 532 26.34 -24.08 -7.92
CA ASP A 532 27.46 -23.15 -8.07
C ASP A 532 27.53 -22.52 -9.46
N SER A 533 27.24 -23.30 -10.52
CA SER A 533 27.13 -22.78 -11.90
C SER A 533 26.02 -21.75 -12.03
N ARG A 534 24.91 -21.98 -11.37
CA ARG A 534 23.80 -21.06 -11.37
C ARG A 534 24.11 -19.75 -10.63
N ASN A 535 24.62 -19.82 -9.40
CA ASN A 535 24.98 -18.65 -8.62
C ASN A 535 25.94 -17.74 -9.40
N ARG A 536 26.90 -18.35 -10.11
CA ARG A 536 27.82 -17.63 -10.99
C ARG A 536 27.12 -16.93 -12.14
N ARG A 537 26.18 -17.62 -12.81
CA ARG A 537 25.40 -17.02 -13.90
C ARG A 537 24.54 -15.85 -13.42
N GLU A 538 23.88 -15.98 -12.28
CA GLU A 538 23.10 -14.89 -11.68
C GLU A 538 23.98 -13.70 -11.34
N MET A 539 25.18 -13.93 -10.79
CA MET A 539 26.19 -12.88 -10.57
C MET A 539 26.63 -12.21 -11.88
N ALA A 540 26.82 -13.01 -12.95
CA ALA A 540 27.18 -12.48 -14.27
C ALA A 540 26.07 -11.58 -14.86
N GLN A 541 24.83 -11.99 -14.73
CA GLN A 541 23.68 -11.19 -15.16
C GLN A 541 23.58 -9.88 -14.39
N VAL A 542 23.73 -9.92 -13.07
CA VAL A 542 23.75 -8.70 -12.22
C VAL A 542 24.92 -7.79 -12.65
N ALA A 543 26.11 -8.34 -12.90
CA ALA A 543 27.28 -7.57 -13.32
C ALA A 543 27.15 -6.96 -14.73
N SER A 544 26.31 -7.54 -15.59
CA SER A 544 26.04 -7.01 -16.94
C SER A 544 25.11 -5.80 -16.96
N HIS A 545 24.36 -5.54 -15.87
CA HIS A 545 23.52 -4.36 -15.77
C HIS A 545 24.35 -3.06 -15.73
N LEU A 546 23.92 -2.06 -16.51
CA LEU A 546 24.59 -0.75 -16.65
C LEU A 546 24.80 0.03 -15.34
N ALA A 547 24.01 -0.28 -14.30
CA ALA A 547 24.07 0.39 -13.00
C ALA A 547 25.18 -0.12 -12.06
N VAL A 548 25.91 -1.19 -12.43
CA VAL A 548 26.96 -1.75 -11.57
C VAL A 548 28.28 -1.03 -11.79
N PRO A 549 28.97 -0.54 -10.73
CA PRO A 549 30.27 0.12 -10.85
C PRO A 549 31.32 -0.75 -11.55
N GLY A 550 32.15 -0.14 -12.40
CA GLY A 550 33.09 -0.85 -13.27
C GLY A 550 34.14 -1.74 -12.54
N TYR A 551 34.50 -1.43 -11.30
CA TYR A 551 35.38 -2.26 -10.50
C TYR A 551 34.72 -3.56 -10.02
N LEU A 552 33.43 -3.50 -9.63
CA LEU A 552 32.65 -4.69 -9.26
C LEU A 552 32.42 -5.59 -10.48
N ARG A 553 32.21 -5.00 -11.66
CA ARG A 553 32.08 -5.74 -12.92
C ARG A 553 33.34 -6.53 -13.24
N LYS A 554 34.55 -5.92 -13.08
CA LYS A 554 35.83 -6.61 -13.28
C LYS A 554 36.09 -7.72 -12.26
N LEU A 555 35.68 -7.51 -11.01
CA LEU A 555 35.79 -8.51 -9.94
C LEU A 555 34.92 -9.74 -10.21
N VAL A 556 33.70 -9.52 -10.65
CA VAL A 556 32.78 -10.60 -11.02
C VAL A 556 33.25 -11.31 -12.28
N GLN A 557 33.75 -10.58 -13.31
CA GLN A 557 34.34 -11.18 -14.50
C GLN A 557 35.53 -12.09 -14.18
N GLY A 558 36.45 -11.68 -13.28
CA GLY A 558 37.54 -12.51 -12.80
C GLY A 558 37.09 -13.82 -12.14
N PHE A 559 36.04 -13.78 -11.34
CA PHE A 559 35.43 -14.98 -10.75
C PHE A 559 34.74 -15.91 -11.76
N LEU A 560 34.26 -15.38 -12.89
CA LEU A 560 33.59 -16.14 -13.94
C LEU A 560 34.57 -16.85 -14.89
N GLU A 561 35.79 -16.35 -15.00
CA GLU A 561 36.81 -16.91 -15.89
C GLU A 561 37.55 -18.12 -15.27
N GLU A 562 37.51 -18.30 -13.94
CA GLU A 562 38.26 -19.33 -13.24
C GLU A 562 37.66 -20.75 -13.28
N GLU A 563 36.33 -20.89 -13.45
CA GLU A 563 35.70 -22.22 -13.55
C GLU A 563 34.52 -22.22 -14.53
N PRO A 564 34.48 -23.14 -15.51
CA PRO A 564 33.37 -23.23 -16.48
C PRO A 564 32.06 -23.72 -15.82
N GLU A 565 30.91 -23.35 -16.43
CA GLU A 565 29.59 -23.87 -16.05
C GLU A 565 29.60 -25.41 -16.07
N GLN A 566 29.16 -26.04 -14.97
CA GLN A 566 28.98 -27.51 -14.95
C GLN A 566 27.51 -27.86 -15.17
N LEU A 567 27.22 -28.49 -16.29
CA LEU A 567 25.92 -29.05 -16.64
C LEU A 567 25.94 -30.56 -16.43
N THR A 568 24.83 -31.13 -15.97
CA THR A 568 24.65 -32.57 -15.91
C THR A 568 23.62 -32.97 -16.97
N LEU A 569 24.05 -33.80 -17.93
CA LEU A 569 23.16 -34.44 -18.91
C LEU A 569 22.65 -35.74 -18.29
N HIS A 570 21.37 -35.78 -17.92
CA HIS A 570 20.70 -36.97 -17.46
C HIS A 570 20.13 -37.73 -18.66
N LEU A 571 20.60 -38.96 -18.87
CA LEU A 571 20.08 -39.89 -19.88
C LEU A 571 19.07 -40.83 -19.23
N ASN A 572 17.91 -41.05 -19.84
CA ASN A 572 16.84 -41.85 -19.24
C ASN A 572 17.01 -43.33 -19.50
N ALA A 573 17.35 -44.10 -18.47
CA ALA A 573 17.48 -45.56 -18.56
C ALA A 573 16.17 -46.28 -18.98
N GLY A 574 15.00 -45.67 -18.76
CA GLY A 574 13.72 -46.21 -19.23
C GLY A 574 13.46 -46.00 -20.70
N ASN A 575 14.15 -45.05 -21.35
CA ASN A 575 13.89 -44.68 -22.72
C ASN A 575 14.45 -45.71 -23.73
N PRO A 576 13.63 -46.20 -24.71
CA PRO A 576 14.07 -47.20 -25.66
C PRO A 576 15.26 -46.77 -26.55
N THR A 577 15.37 -45.47 -26.89
CA THR A 577 16.48 -44.96 -27.72
C THR A 577 17.79 -45.01 -26.93
N ILE A 578 17.77 -44.62 -25.65
CA ILE A 578 18.94 -44.66 -24.75
C ILE A 578 19.40 -46.12 -24.58
N ARG A 579 18.48 -47.07 -24.37
CA ARG A 579 18.80 -48.49 -24.26
C ARG A 579 19.40 -49.06 -25.56
N ARG A 580 18.87 -48.67 -26.74
CA ARG A 580 19.43 -49.07 -28.03
C ARG A 580 20.84 -48.51 -28.24
N LEU A 581 21.11 -47.27 -27.84
CA LEU A 581 22.45 -46.69 -27.90
C LEU A 581 23.43 -47.43 -26.97
N ALA A 582 23.03 -47.71 -25.73
CA ALA A 582 23.86 -48.44 -24.77
C ALA A 582 24.19 -49.89 -25.21
N ALA A 583 23.34 -50.52 -26.04
CA ALA A 583 23.56 -51.85 -26.59
C ALA A 583 24.49 -51.87 -27.80
N ARG A 584 24.93 -50.74 -28.34
CA ARG A 584 25.85 -50.68 -29.50
C ARG A 584 27.28 -50.94 -29.06
N HIS A 585 28.00 -51.74 -29.86
CA HIS A 585 29.41 -52.05 -29.59
C HIS A 585 30.36 -50.91 -29.95
N ASP A 586 29.97 -50.07 -30.92
CA ASP A 586 30.74 -48.90 -31.34
C ASP A 586 29.86 -47.64 -31.21
N LEU A 587 30.18 -46.79 -30.25
CA LEU A 587 29.53 -45.49 -30.05
C LEU A 587 30.30 -44.35 -30.75
N ALA A 588 31.44 -44.62 -31.36
CA ALA A 588 32.23 -43.67 -32.12
C ALA A 588 31.78 -43.61 -33.62
N ASP A 589 30.92 -44.54 -34.07
CA ASP A 589 30.36 -44.51 -35.42
C ASP A 589 29.53 -43.27 -35.71
N GLU A 590 29.42 -42.92 -36.98
CA GLU A 590 28.74 -41.68 -37.41
C GLU A 590 27.28 -41.59 -36.95
N VAL A 591 26.53 -42.69 -36.98
CA VAL A 591 25.13 -42.74 -36.57
C VAL A 591 24.99 -42.49 -35.08
N SER A 592 25.81 -43.14 -34.26
CA SER A 592 25.82 -42.97 -32.80
C SER A 592 26.21 -41.56 -32.39
N ARG A 593 27.23 -40.98 -33.03
CA ARG A 593 27.65 -39.60 -32.80
C ARG A 593 26.55 -38.60 -33.10
N HIS A 594 25.90 -38.70 -34.25
CA HIS A 594 24.79 -37.82 -34.61
C HIS A 594 23.60 -37.98 -33.66
N ALA A 595 23.28 -39.22 -33.23
CA ALA A 595 22.21 -39.46 -32.25
C ALA A 595 22.51 -38.81 -30.89
N LEU A 596 23.72 -38.94 -30.39
CA LEU A 596 24.13 -38.34 -29.10
C LEU A 596 24.10 -36.81 -29.15
N VAL A 597 24.57 -36.21 -30.23
CA VAL A 597 24.51 -34.77 -30.45
C VAL A 597 23.08 -34.27 -30.55
N ALA A 598 22.20 -35.02 -31.27
CA ALA A 598 20.78 -34.66 -31.35
C ALA A 598 20.06 -34.74 -30.00
N LEU A 599 20.38 -35.75 -29.19
CA LEU A 599 19.84 -35.87 -27.82
C LEU A 599 20.26 -34.69 -26.92
N TYR A 600 21.54 -34.31 -27.03
CA TYR A 600 22.05 -33.14 -26.31
C TYR A 600 21.36 -31.84 -26.75
N ASN A 601 21.26 -31.61 -28.07
CA ASN A 601 20.61 -30.42 -28.61
C ASN A 601 19.13 -30.34 -28.18
N ASN A 602 18.42 -31.47 -28.19
CA ASN A 602 17.03 -31.52 -27.71
C ASN A 602 16.95 -31.18 -26.21
N ALA A 603 17.85 -31.71 -25.39
CA ALA A 603 17.91 -31.41 -23.97
C ALA A 603 18.26 -29.91 -23.71
N LEU A 604 19.13 -29.34 -24.55
CA LEU A 604 19.50 -27.93 -24.50
C LEU A 604 18.32 -27.00 -24.86
N MET A 605 17.52 -27.41 -25.88
CA MET A 605 16.29 -26.66 -26.23
C MET A 605 15.23 -26.72 -25.11
N LEU A 606 15.11 -27.86 -24.42
CA LEU A 606 14.20 -28.00 -23.29
C LEU A 606 14.61 -27.16 -22.10
N LEU A 607 15.90 -26.85 -21.97
CA LEU A 607 16.40 -25.96 -20.92
C LEU A 607 15.92 -24.51 -21.13
N ALA A 608 15.37 -24.18 -22.30
CA ALA A 608 14.74 -22.88 -22.66
C ALA A 608 15.56 -21.64 -22.34
N ARG A 609 16.88 -21.77 -22.45
CA ARG A 609 17.81 -20.63 -22.27
C ARG A 609 17.88 -19.76 -23.52
N SER A 610 18.19 -18.50 -23.34
CA SER A 610 18.66 -17.65 -24.43
C SER A 610 20.04 -18.18 -24.89
N LEU A 611 20.08 -18.86 -26.01
CA LEU A 611 21.30 -19.41 -26.58
C LEU A 611 21.98 -18.36 -27.46
N PRO A 612 23.35 -18.29 -27.46
CA PRO A 612 24.10 -17.49 -28.43
C PRO A 612 23.73 -17.86 -29.86
N VAL A 613 23.72 -16.89 -30.77
CA VAL A 613 23.33 -17.08 -32.17
C VAL A 613 24.19 -18.17 -32.83
N ASP A 614 25.50 -18.18 -32.56
CA ASP A 614 26.42 -19.19 -33.10
C ASP A 614 26.06 -20.61 -32.63
N THR A 615 25.62 -20.76 -31.37
CA THR A 615 25.15 -22.04 -30.83
C THR A 615 23.90 -22.51 -31.57
N VAL A 616 22.93 -21.62 -31.77
CA VAL A 616 21.69 -21.93 -32.50
C VAL A 616 22.01 -22.35 -33.96
N GLN A 617 22.92 -21.62 -34.61
CA GLN A 617 23.36 -21.96 -35.98
C GLN A 617 24.01 -23.36 -36.05
N ALA A 618 24.90 -23.66 -35.08
CA ALA A 618 25.53 -24.98 -35.00
C ALA A 618 24.49 -26.10 -34.79
N MET A 619 23.51 -25.90 -33.93
CA MET A 619 22.41 -26.84 -33.68
C MET A 619 21.60 -27.10 -34.95
N VAL A 620 21.22 -26.04 -35.68
CA VAL A 620 20.48 -26.18 -36.96
C VAL A 620 21.30 -26.94 -37.99
N ALA A 621 22.59 -26.62 -38.11
CA ALA A 621 23.49 -27.36 -39.04
C ALA A 621 23.58 -28.85 -38.68
N GLN A 622 23.70 -29.19 -37.40
CA GLN A 622 23.73 -30.58 -36.93
C GLN A 622 22.40 -31.31 -37.16
N GLN A 623 21.26 -30.66 -36.92
CA GLN A 623 19.95 -31.25 -37.25
C GLN A 623 19.81 -31.54 -38.74
N ASN A 624 20.27 -30.64 -39.61
CA ASN A 624 20.27 -30.89 -41.07
C ASN A 624 21.15 -32.09 -41.46
N GLN A 625 22.29 -32.30 -40.78
CA GLN A 625 23.12 -33.47 -40.96
C GLN A 625 22.41 -34.78 -40.57
N VAL A 626 21.68 -34.78 -39.45
CA VAL A 626 20.86 -35.92 -39.01
C VAL A 626 19.78 -36.24 -40.04
N ILE A 627 19.10 -35.21 -40.56
CA ILE A 627 18.07 -35.38 -41.62
C ILE A 627 18.70 -35.96 -42.90
N ALA A 628 19.83 -35.43 -43.32
CA ALA A 628 20.54 -35.93 -44.51
C ALA A 628 20.97 -37.40 -44.33
N LEU A 629 21.48 -37.78 -43.16
CA LEU A 629 21.84 -39.13 -42.83
C LEU A 629 20.62 -40.08 -42.88
N LEU A 630 19.49 -39.68 -42.31
CA LEU A 630 18.25 -40.47 -42.36
C LEU A 630 17.75 -40.68 -43.79
N LEU A 631 17.82 -39.65 -44.62
CA LEU A 631 17.45 -39.76 -46.04
C LEU A 631 18.38 -40.71 -46.79
N SER A 632 19.70 -40.65 -46.57
CA SER A 632 20.66 -41.55 -47.20
C SER A 632 20.51 -43.01 -46.73
N LEU A 633 20.05 -43.25 -45.52
CA LEU A 633 19.75 -44.59 -45.02
C LEU A 633 18.44 -45.18 -45.62
N ALA A 634 17.50 -44.29 -45.95
CA ALA A 634 16.23 -44.67 -46.57
C ALA A 634 16.36 -44.99 -48.09
N GLU A 635 17.42 -44.51 -48.74
CA GLU A 635 17.74 -44.75 -50.16
C GLU A 635 18.57 -46.04 -50.39
N ARG A 636 19.05 -46.64 -49.31
CA ARG A 636 19.75 -47.93 -49.30
C ARG A 636 18.79 -49.08 -48.97
#